data_63993cd780b3cf4f0f08fd436e91ee4a
#
_entry.id   63993cd780b3cf4f0f08fd436e91ee4a
#
_cell.length_a   1.000
_cell.length_b   1.000
_cell.length_c   1.000
_cell.angle_alpha   90.00
_cell.angle_beta   90.00
_cell.angle_gamma   90.00
#
_symmetry.space_group_name_H-M   'P 1'
#
loop_
_entity.id
_entity.type
_entity.pdbx_description
1 polymer ?
#
loop_
_entity_poly.entity_id
_entity_poly.type
_entity_poly.pdbx_seq_one_letter_code
_entity_poly.pdbx_strand_id
1 'polypeptide(L)'
;MRKLICSFAAALMVGFSAMADEGMWMLPLLQKLNADAMKDLGCRLTPDQIYSVNHSSLKDAIVIFGGGCTGEMISDKGLLVTNHHCGYSSIQQLSSDEHNYLEDGFWAMNSNEEIPVPGLSVTFLVNMSDVTEAIEGAESDEERKAIKEALVKAAEEQNPNCEAEVTSFYNNNVHYVIVYKIFRDIRFVGAPPASIGKFGGETDNWMWPRHTGDFSMFRVYAGKDNEPAEYSEDNVPYTPKQSLKISLKGINEGDYTMIMGYLGRTQRYQTEAQLNHMMALNDIAIEARTLRQDIMWKWMEKDPSIRLKYANKYASSANGWKKWIGEKKAFKDLNIIEKEHDKEARFQKWVDKNKKRSELYGTAIADIAAGIKTNEQVDFDVKLLSETVFRLELMNFTSAFNGAWHNSLKAGSDTAAATAKGLEAMKAVYEDYYAPLDKEETAALLKFYREKARPENYPDLGEDFATLDIDKYVDELFRTTVLTSYEKAAEAIGKDGIAAIRHDPVNKLSSSIVNVFVKLRGEQSQEAKDNIKAASKAYTAGLMEWSKGKAMYPDANFTMRLTYGTVKSYSPKDALNYRYYSTIYGVMEKEDPDNYEFIVPEKLKQLYVKRNYGQYAMADGNLPCCFLTTNDITGGNSGSPVLNANGELIGLAFDGNWESMSSDVMFEPDLQRCICVDIRYVLFLVDKFGGAGYLTKEMNIVK
;
A
#
# COMPACT_ATOMS: atom_id res chain seq x y z
N MET A 1 39.41 42.88 -51.85
CA MET A 1 38.68 42.99 -50.64
C MET A 1 37.59 41.91 -50.64
N ARG A 2 37.92 40.76 -50.15
CA ARG A 2 36.98 39.62 -50.02
C ARG A 2 36.48 39.56 -48.56
N LYS A 3 35.18 39.75 -48.38
CA LYS A 3 34.56 39.57 -47.08
C LYS A 3 34.38 38.08 -46.82
N LEU A 4 35.01 37.57 -45.77
CA LEU A 4 34.72 36.26 -45.18
C LEU A 4 33.40 36.40 -44.35
N ILE A 5 32.42 35.65 -44.74
CA ILE A 5 31.21 35.43 -43.93
C ILE A 5 31.46 34.13 -43.14
N CYS A 6 31.70 34.26 -41.85
CA CYS A 6 31.69 33.12 -40.93
C CYS A 6 30.23 32.79 -40.61
N SER A 7 29.74 31.71 -41.17
CA SER A 7 28.45 31.10 -40.74
C SER A 7 28.66 30.29 -39.46
N PHE A 8 28.18 30.82 -38.33
CA PHE A 8 28.04 30.05 -37.11
C PHE A 8 26.82 29.14 -37.26
N ALA A 9 27.05 27.88 -37.55
CA ALA A 9 26.02 26.85 -37.40
C ALA A 9 25.89 26.52 -35.89
N ALA A 10 24.95 27.17 -35.21
CA ALA A 10 24.52 26.74 -33.91
C ALA A 10 23.76 25.41 -34.09
N ALA A 11 24.43 24.31 -33.82
CA ALA A 11 23.76 23.02 -33.63
C ALA A 11 22.88 23.14 -32.38
N LEU A 12 21.60 23.36 -32.57
CA LEU A 12 20.60 23.06 -31.54
C LEU A 12 20.64 21.54 -31.30
N MET A 13 21.39 21.11 -30.31
CA MET A 13 21.10 19.84 -29.66
C MET A 13 19.75 20.00 -28.96
N VAL A 14 18.69 19.63 -29.66
CA VAL A 14 17.45 19.28 -29.01
C VAL A 14 17.76 17.99 -28.25
N GLY A 15 18.10 18.13 -26.98
CA GLY A 15 18.10 17.00 -26.07
C GLY A 15 16.70 16.41 -26.09
N PHE A 16 16.54 15.30 -26.75
CA PHE A 16 15.43 14.41 -26.43
C PHE A 16 15.67 13.94 -24.99
N SER A 17 15.13 14.67 -24.04
CA SER A 17 14.88 14.10 -22.72
C SER A 17 14.00 12.88 -23.00
N ALA A 18 14.57 11.70 -22.94
CA ALA A 18 13.79 10.49 -22.85
C ALA A 18 12.92 10.65 -21.61
N MET A 19 11.62 10.88 -21.80
CA MET A 19 10.61 10.83 -20.75
C MET A 19 10.40 9.33 -20.43
N ALA A 20 11.40 8.73 -19.79
CA ALA A 20 11.48 7.29 -19.60
C ALA A 20 11.10 6.88 -18.18
N ASP A 21 10.90 7.84 -17.29
CA ASP A 21 10.73 7.57 -15.86
C ASP A 21 9.26 7.34 -15.47
N GLU A 22 8.29 7.76 -16.28
CA GLU A 22 6.86 7.57 -16.01
C GLU A 22 6.35 6.24 -16.57
N GLY A 23 5.60 5.49 -15.74
CA GLY A 23 4.82 4.35 -16.19
C GLY A 23 4.96 3.09 -15.34
N MET A 24 3.80 2.45 -15.15
CA MET A 24 3.63 1.19 -14.42
C MET A 24 3.27 0.08 -15.42
N TRP A 25 4.29 -0.45 -16.08
CA TRP A 25 4.17 -1.22 -17.30
C TRP A 25 3.73 -2.66 -17.07
N MET A 26 2.82 -3.15 -17.91
CA MET A 26 2.39 -4.54 -17.91
C MET A 26 3.47 -5.44 -18.49
N LEU A 27 3.83 -6.50 -17.77
CA LEU A 27 4.90 -7.41 -18.15
C LEU A 27 4.71 -8.06 -19.53
N PRO A 28 3.52 -8.54 -19.93
CA PRO A 28 3.31 -9.13 -21.25
C PRO A 28 3.54 -8.15 -22.42
N LEU A 29 3.52 -6.84 -22.15
CA LEU A 29 3.65 -5.81 -23.18
C LEU A 29 5.08 -5.22 -23.29
N LEU A 30 6.03 -5.59 -22.42
CA LEU A 30 7.37 -5.01 -22.34
C LEU A 30 8.12 -5.07 -23.67
N GLN A 31 8.09 -6.23 -24.35
CA GLN A 31 8.75 -6.41 -25.64
C GLN A 31 8.27 -5.39 -26.68
N LYS A 32 6.98 -5.08 -26.66
CA LYS A 32 6.34 -4.20 -27.65
C LYS A 32 6.47 -2.72 -27.31
N LEU A 33 6.44 -2.36 -26.04
CA LEU A 33 6.27 -0.98 -25.59
C LEU A 33 7.56 -0.35 -25.04
N ASN A 34 8.44 -1.13 -24.39
CA ASN A 34 9.46 -0.57 -23.52
C ASN A 34 10.88 -1.08 -23.79
N ALA A 35 11.06 -2.18 -24.53
CA ALA A 35 12.36 -2.83 -24.69
C ALA A 35 13.48 -1.88 -25.17
N ASP A 36 13.20 -1.04 -26.15
CA ASP A 36 14.18 -0.10 -26.70
C ASP A 36 14.49 1.02 -25.68
N ALA A 37 13.49 1.61 -25.06
CA ALA A 37 13.66 2.66 -24.05
C ALA A 37 14.46 2.17 -22.83
N MET A 38 14.15 0.98 -22.32
CA MET A 38 14.91 0.36 -21.23
C MET A 38 16.36 0.11 -21.61
N LYS A 39 16.61 -0.38 -22.84
CA LYS A 39 17.96 -0.61 -23.37
C LYS A 39 18.75 0.70 -23.50
N ASP A 40 18.11 1.76 -24.00
CA ASP A 40 18.74 3.08 -24.17
C ASP A 40 19.13 3.70 -22.82
N LEU A 41 18.36 3.42 -21.75
CA LEU A 41 18.68 3.79 -20.37
C LEU A 41 19.75 2.90 -19.72
N GLY A 42 20.14 1.80 -20.36
CA GLY A 42 21.23 0.94 -19.90
C GLY A 42 20.83 -0.45 -19.45
N CYS A 43 19.55 -0.87 -19.54
CA CYS A 43 19.14 -2.24 -19.26
C CYS A 43 19.86 -3.23 -20.14
N ARG A 44 20.41 -4.29 -19.56
CA ARG A 44 21.17 -5.35 -20.26
C ARG A 44 20.37 -6.65 -20.40
N LEU A 45 19.18 -6.70 -19.82
CA LEU A 45 18.30 -7.85 -19.90
C LEU A 45 17.40 -7.77 -21.12
N THR A 46 17.07 -8.91 -21.66
CA THR A 46 16.00 -9.02 -22.67
C THR A 46 14.64 -9.03 -21.95
N PRO A 47 13.55 -8.61 -22.61
CA PRO A 47 12.20 -8.72 -22.05
C PRO A 47 11.85 -10.13 -21.60
N ASP A 48 12.32 -11.17 -22.29
CA ASP A 48 12.09 -12.57 -21.98
C ASP A 48 12.83 -13.04 -20.71
N GLN A 49 13.97 -12.46 -20.37
CA GLN A 49 14.64 -12.67 -19.08
C GLN A 49 13.91 -12.01 -17.92
N ILE A 50 13.13 -10.96 -18.19
CA ILE A 50 12.33 -10.25 -17.19
C ILE A 50 11.00 -10.96 -16.98
N TYR A 51 10.30 -11.29 -18.07
CA TYR A 51 9.02 -11.97 -18.05
C TYR A 51 8.94 -13.05 -19.12
N SER A 52 8.77 -14.29 -18.72
CA SER A 52 8.50 -15.42 -19.59
C SER A 52 7.45 -16.34 -18.97
N VAL A 53 6.62 -16.93 -19.81
CA VAL A 53 5.68 -18.01 -19.43
C VAL A 53 6.23 -19.39 -19.77
N ASN A 54 7.25 -19.46 -20.64
CA ASN A 54 7.82 -20.70 -21.14
C ASN A 54 9.03 -21.20 -20.35
N HIS A 55 9.73 -20.28 -19.68
CA HIS A 55 10.91 -20.60 -18.86
C HIS A 55 11.03 -19.65 -17.67
N SER A 56 11.94 -19.96 -16.75
CA SER A 56 12.20 -19.13 -15.58
C SER A 56 12.71 -17.73 -15.96
N SER A 57 12.17 -16.72 -15.32
CA SER A 57 12.48 -15.31 -15.53
C SER A 57 12.46 -14.55 -14.19
N LEU A 58 12.83 -13.27 -14.18
CA LEU A 58 12.85 -12.49 -12.93
C LEU A 58 11.50 -12.47 -12.21
N LYS A 59 10.36 -12.51 -12.95
CA LYS A 59 9.03 -12.54 -12.32
C LYS A 59 8.85 -13.68 -11.32
N ASP A 60 9.53 -14.82 -11.54
CA ASP A 60 9.38 -16.01 -10.69
C ASP A 60 10.07 -15.87 -9.32
N ALA A 61 10.84 -14.80 -9.12
CA ALA A 61 11.42 -14.46 -7.83
C ALA A 61 10.58 -13.46 -7.03
N ILE A 62 9.52 -12.86 -7.63
CA ILE A 62 8.80 -11.73 -7.05
C ILE A 62 7.39 -12.15 -6.68
N VAL A 63 6.96 -11.80 -5.47
CA VAL A 63 5.74 -12.31 -4.86
C VAL A 63 4.88 -11.21 -4.24
N ILE A 64 3.57 -11.47 -4.13
CA ILE A 64 2.72 -10.74 -3.19
C ILE A 64 3.04 -11.28 -1.78
N PHE A 65 3.32 -10.39 -0.86
CA PHE A 65 3.52 -10.70 0.55
C PHE A 65 2.33 -10.22 1.37
N GLY A 66 1.63 -11.15 2.03
CA GLY A 66 0.54 -10.85 2.96
C GLY A 66 -0.65 -10.08 2.38
N GLY A 67 -0.80 -10.02 1.05
CA GLY A 67 -1.96 -9.38 0.39
C GLY A 67 -1.88 -7.85 0.27
N GLY A 68 -0.78 -7.18 0.63
CA GLY A 68 -0.66 -5.72 0.58
C GLY A 68 0.70 -5.19 0.16
N CYS A 69 1.72 -6.04 0.17
CA CYS A 69 3.11 -5.70 -0.14
C CYS A 69 3.69 -6.63 -1.22
N THR A 70 4.89 -6.30 -1.64
CA THR A 70 5.73 -7.13 -2.50
C THR A 70 6.88 -7.72 -1.68
N GLY A 71 7.40 -8.86 -2.10
CA GLY A 71 8.62 -9.45 -1.58
C GLY A 71 9.35 -10.20 -2.68
N GLU A 72 10.58 -10.62 -2.41
CA GLU A 72 11.38 -11.37 -3.37
C GLU A 72 12.18 -12.50 -2.77
N MET A 73 12.35 -13.54 -3.57
CA MET A 73 13.18 -14.70 -3.23
C MET A 73 14.66 -14.35 -3.43
N ILE A 74 15.46 -14.50 -2.37
CA ILE A 74 16.90 -14.17 -2.38
C ILE A 74 17.80 -15.40 -2.17
N SER A 75 17.22 -16.59 -2.08
CA SER A 75 17.97 -17.85 -2.06
C SER A 75 17.21 -18.96 -2.78
N ASP A 76 17.89 -20.05 -3.09
CA ASP A 76 17.31 -21.29 -3.61
C ASP A 76 16.65 -22.16 -2.53
N LYS A 77 16.61 -21.68 -1.28
CA LYS A 77 16.01 -22.34 -0.10
C LYS A 77 14.83 -21.57 0.46
N GLY A 78 14.10 -20.88 -0.39
CA GLY A 78 12.86 -20.21 0.00
C GLY A 78 13.04 -18.97 0.88
N LEU A 79 14.27 -18.45 1.10
CA LEU A 79 14.47 -17.22 1.84
C LEU A 79 13.94 -16.02 1.05
N LEU A 80 13.08 -15.27 1.73
CA LEU A 80 12.37 -14.12 1.18
C LEU A 80 12.72 -12.87 1.97
N VAL A 81 12.86 -11.73 1.30
CA VAL A 81 12.99 -10.42 1.93
C VAL A 81 11.84 -9.50 1.49
N THR A 82 11.38 -8.66 2.41
CA THR A 82 10.40 -7.59 2.19
C THR A 82 10.68 -6.44 3.15
N ASN A 83 9.85 -5.41 3.20
CA ASN A 83 10.04 -4.34 4.19
C ASN A 83 9.69 -4.77 5.62
N HIS A 84 10.23 -4.03 6.60
CA HIS A 84 9.89 -4.18 8.01
C HIS A 84 8.41 -3.82 8.26
N HIS A 85 7.94 -2.71 7.69
CA HIS A 85 6.55 -2.32 7.83
C HIS A 85 5.57 -3.30 7.16
N CYS A 86 5.98 -4.05 6.14
CA CYS A 86 5.19 -5.13 5.55
C CYS A 86 5.06 -6.34 6.49
N GLY A 87 6.14 -6.67 7.20
CA GLY A 87 6.16 -7.74 8.21
C GLY A 87 5.60 -7.33 9.57
N TYR A 88 5.32 -6.05 9.80
CA TYR A 88 5.04 -5.47 11.11
C TYR A 88 3.92 -6.20 11.87
N SER A 89 2.76 -6.37 11.25
CA SER A 89 1.62 -7.07 11.87
C SER A 89 1.92 -8.53 12.19
N SER A 90 2.66 -9.23 11.32
CA SER A 90 3.09 -10.61 11.54
C SER A 90 4.07 -10.72 12.71
N ILE A 91 5.05 -9.81 12.80
CA ILE A 91 6.02 -9.76 13.89
C ILE A 91 5.32 -9.40 15.21
N GLN A 92 4.37 -8.46 15.18
CA GLN A 92 3.57 -8.10 16.35
C GLN A 92 2.73 -9.28 16.84
N GLN A 93 2.09 -10.04 15.94
CA GLN A 93 1.32 -11.23 16.26
C GLN A 93 2.16 -12.30 16.98
N LEU A 94 3.44 -12.41 16.63
CA LEU A 94 4.38 -13.36 17.24
C LEU A 94 5.01 -12.84 18.54
N SER A 95 4.90 -11.53 18.82
CA SER A 95 5.47 -10.90 20.01
C SER A 95 4.63 -11.17 21.25
N SER A 96 5.27 -11.24 22.41
CA SER A 96 4.65 -11.34 23.73
C SER A 96 5.41 -10.48 24.75
N ASP A 97 4.90 -10.40 25.96
CA ASP A 97 5.58 -9.68 27.06
C ASP A 97 6.96 -10.30 27.40
N GLU A 98 7.17 -11.60 27.13
CA GLU A 98 8.44 -12.30 27.35
C GLU A 98 9.38 -12.17 26.14
N HIS A 99 8.83 -12.01 24.94
CA HIS A 99 9.56 -11.93 23.67
C HIS A 99 8.96 -10.85 22.77
N ASN A 100 9.42 -9.63 22.93
CA ASN A 100 8.97 -8.51 22.09
C ASN A 100 9.83 -8.41 20.82
N TYR A 101 9.57 -9.29 19.83
CA TYR A 101 10.33 -9.34 18.59
C TYR A 101 10.29 -8.04 17.79
N LEU A 102 9.26 -7.21 18.01
CA LEU A 102 9.14 -5.93 17.35
C LEU A 102 10.14 -4.90 17.89
N GLU A 103 10.25 -4.79 19.23
CA GLU A 103 11.14 -3.85 19.90
C GLU A 103 12.58 -4.33 19.99
N ASP A 104 12.78 -5.62 20.20
CA ASP A 104 14.12 -6.21 20.42
C ASP A 104 14.77 -6.68 19.11
N GLY A 105 13.96 -6.87 18.05
CA GLY A 105 14.35 -7.59 16.86
C GLY A 105 14.43 -9.10 17.11
N PHE A 106 14.57 -9.87 16.04
CA PHE A 106 14.70 -11.32 16.10
C PHE A 106 15.55 -11.84 14.94
N TRP A 107 16.34 -12.87 15.20
CA TRP A 107 17.12 -13.61 14.20
C TRP A 107 17.14 -15.08 14.55
N ALA A 108 16.48 -15.91 13.74
CA ALA A 108 16.62 -17.36 13.82
C ALA A 108 18.07 -17.74 13.46
N MET A 109 18.76 -18.49 14.31
CA MET A 109 20.15 -18.91 14.07
C MET A 109 20.25 -20.24 13.31
N ASN A 110 19.13 -20.91 13.15
CA ASN A 110 18.94 -22.10 12.32
C ASN A 110 17.47 -22.28 11.96
N SER A 111 17.15 -23.20 11.05
CA SER A 111 15.79 -23.42 10.55
C SER A 111 14.78 -23.87 11.63
N ASN A 112 15.26 -24.47 12.74
CA ASN A 112 14.36 -24.90 13.82
C ASN A 112 13.89 -23.73 14.69
N GLU A 113 14.55 -22.59 14.59
CA GLU A 113 14.17 -21.36 15.29
C GLU A 113 13.28 -20.46 14.45
N GLU A 114 13.05 -20.79 13.17
CA GLU A 114 12.15 -20.04 12.30
C GLU A 114 10.70 -20.22 12.77
N ILE A 115 9.99 -19.11 12.99
CA ILE A 115 8.69 -19.10 13.67
C ILE A 115 7.56 -19.10 12.64
N PRO A 116 6.67 -20.11 12.60
CA PRO A 116 5.50 -20.11 11.73
C PRO A 116 4.59 -18.90 11.97
N VAL A 117 4.12 -18.26 10.90
CA VAL A 117 3.22 -17.10 10.96
C VAL A 117 1.81 -17.52 10.54
N PRO A 118 0.88 -17.70 11.47
CA PRO A 118 -0.48 -18.10 11.15
C PRO A 118 -1.20 -17.09 10.25
N GLY A 119 -1.81 -17.56 9.17
CA GLY A 119 -2.60 -16.75 8.25
C GLY A 119 -1.80 -15.93 7.23
N LEU A 120 -0.46 -15.91 7.32
CA LEU A 120 0.37 -15.27 6.31
C LEU A 120 0.47 -16.14 5.06
N SER A 121 0.38 -15.52 3.88
CA SER A 121 0.56 -16.19 2.59
C SER A 121 1.53 -15.44 1.69
N VAL A 122 2.12 -16.17 0.77
CA VAL A 122 2.99 -15.66 -0.30
C VAL A 122 2.48 -16.16 -1.64
N THR A 123 2.27 -15.23 -2.59
CA THR A 123 1.63 -15.52 -3.87
C THR A 123 2.54 -15.23 -5.05
N PHE A 124 2.79 -16.23 -5.89
CA PHE A 124 3.60 -16.14 -7.11
C PHE A 124 2.73 -15.96 -8.34
N LEU A 125 3.10 -15.04 -9.23
CA LEU A 125 2.52 -14.94 -10.56
C LEU A 125 3.01 -16.10 -11.44
N VAL A 126 2.09 -16.92 -11.93
CA VAL A 126 2.38 -18.00 -12.88
C VAL A 126 2.26 -17.49 -14.31
N ASN A 127 1.10 -16.93 -14.68
CA ASN A 127 0.80 -16.51 -16.04
C ASN A 127 -0.19 -15.33 -16.09
N MET A 128 -0.12 -14.55 -17.19
CA MET A 128 -1.10 -13.52 -17.58
C MET A 128 -1.44 -13.72 -19.06
N SER A 129 -2.68 -13.94 -19.39
CA SER A 129 -3.16 -14.16 -20.77
C SER A 129 -4.27 -13.16 -21.12
N ASP A 130 -4.13 -12.50 -22.27
CA ASP A 130 -5.14 -11.56 -22.79
C ASP A 130 -6.41 -12.33 -23.20
N VAL A 131 -7.54 -11.94 -22.64
CA VAL A 131 -8.87 -12.52 -22.90
C VAL A 131 -9.89 -11.46 -23.30
N THR A 132 -9.39 -10.29 -23.72
CA THR A 132 -10.21 -9.12 -24.06
C THR A 132 -11.26 -9.43 -25.11
N GLU A 133 -10.88 -10.09 -26.22
CA GLU A 133 -11.79 -10.40 -27.32
C GLU A 133 -12.96 -11.28 -26.86
N ALA A 134 -12.68 -12.27 -26.02
CA ALA A 134 -13.71 -13.19 -25.51
C ALA A 134 -14.71 -12.44 -24.62
N ILE A 135 -14.25 -11.53 -23.76
CA ILE A 135 -15.09 -10.80 -22.80
C ILE A 135 -15.86 -9.66 -23.47
N GLU A 136 -15.21 -8.90 -24.35
CA GLU A 136 -15.85 -7.78 -25.07
C GLU A 136 -16.80 -8.27 -26.19
N GLY A 137 -16.70 -9.52 -26.61
CA GLY A 137 -17.65 -10.16 -27.54
C GLY A 137 -18.99 -10.58 -26.91
N ALA A 138 -19.12 -10.53 -25.58
CA ALA A 138 -20.36 -10.88 -24.88
C ALA A 138 -21.50 -9.88 -25.17
N GLU A 139 -22.69 -10.39 -25.45
CA GLU A 139 -23.88 -9.59 -25.79
C GLU A 139 -24.64 -9.10 -24.53
N SER A 140 -24.40 -9.72 -23.36
CA SER A 140 -25.03 -9.34 -22.09
C SER A 140 -24.07 -9.44 -20.91
N ASP A 141 -24.44 -8.84 -19.76
CA ASP A 141 -23.67 -8.95 -18.52
C ASP A 141 -23.67 -10.36 -17.94
N GLU A 142 -24.77 -11.10 -18.11
CA GLU A 142 -24.90 -12.51 -17.72
C GLU A 142 -23.94 -13.37 -18.56
N GLU A 143 -23.89 -13.17 -19.86
CA GLU A 143 -22.96 -13.88 -20.75
C GLU A 143 -21.52 -13.52 -20.42
N ARG A 144 -21.22 -12.23 -20.20
CA ARG A 144 -19.89 -11.77 -19.78
C ARG A 144 -19.44 -12.43 -18.48
N LYS A 145 -20.34 -12.57 -17.52
CA LYS A 145 -20.06 -13.25 -16.25
C LYS A 145 -19.77 -14.75 -16.49
N ALA A 146 -20.60 -15.43 -17.29
CA ALA A 146 -20.41 -16.83 -17.60
C ALA A 146 -19.08 -17.10 -18.34
N ILE A 147 -18.68 -16.21 -19.27
CA ILE A 147 -17.39 -16.29 -19.97
C ILE A 147 -16.24 -16.14 -18.97
N LYS A 148 -16.31 -15.18 -18.04
CA LYS A 148 -15.27 -15.00 -17.01
C LYS A 148 -15.13 -16.24 -16.12
N GLU A 149 -16.23 -16.80 -15.64
CA GLU A 149 -16.23 -18.02 -14.84
C GLU A 149 -15.63 -19.22 -15.59
N ALA A 150 -15.97 -19.37 -16.89
CA ALA A 150 -15.42 -20.42 -17.74
C ALA A 150 -13.91 -20.26 -17.98
N LEU A 151 -13.43 -19.02 -18.17
CA LEU A 151 -12.01 -18.72 -18.35
C LEU A 151 -11.20 -19.02 -17.08
N VAL A 152 -11.71 -18.64 -15.91
CA VAL A 152 -11.09 -18.95 -14.61
C VAL A 152 -10.97 -20.46 -14.44
N LYS A 153 -12.09 -21.18 -14.60
CA LYS A 153 -12.10 -22.64 -14.46
C LYS A 153 -11.12 -23.32 -15.41
N ALA A 154 -11.09 -22.91 -16.69
CA ALA A 154 -10.17 -23.47 -17.66
C ALA A 154 -8.69 -23.20 -17.31
N ALA A 155 -8.41 -22.03 -16.75
CA ALA A 155 -7.06 -21.67 -16.33
C ALA A 155 -6.60 -22.50 -15.11
N GLU A 156 -7.49 -22.74 -14.14
CA GLU A 156 -7.21 -23.58 -12.97
C GLU A 156 -7.03 -25.07 -13.34
N GLU A 157 -7.87 -25.59 -14.26
CA GLU A 157 -7.73 -26.96 -14.78
C GLU A 157 -6.39 -27.18 -15.51
N GLN A 158 -5.87 -26.15 -16.19
CA GLN A 158 -4.57 -26.19 -16.87
C GLN A 158 -3.38 -26.00 -15.93
N ASN A 159 -3.60 -25.43 -14.73
CA ASN A 159 -2.57 -25.12 -13.75
C ASN A 159 -2.94 -25.71 -12.38
N PRO A 160 -2.70 -27.01 -12.15
CA PRO A 160 -3.01 -27.64 -10.86
C PRO A 160 -2.35 -26.90 -9.66
N ASN A 161 -3.04 -26.85 -8.53
CA ASN A 161 -2.62 -26.15 -7.30
C ASN A 161 -2.42 -24.63 -7.49
N CYS A 162 -3.07 -24.04 -8.48
CA CYS A 162 -3.11 -22.61 -8.73
C CYS A 162 -4.53 -22.07 -8.63
N GLU A 163 -4.65 -20.80 -8.33
CA GLU A 163 -5.89 -20.02 -8.36
C GLU A 163 -5.84 -19.06 -9.56
N ALA A 164 -6.99 -18.77 -10.16
CA ALA A 164 -7.05 -17.86 -11.29
C ALA A 164 -8.13 -16.78 -11.08
N GLU A 165 -7.90 -15.62 -11.68
CA GLU A 165 -8.89 -14.53 -11.71
C GLU A 165 -8.89 -13.82 -13.07
N VAL A 166 -10.00 -13.18 -13.42
CA VAL A 166 -10.07 -12.24 -14.54
C VAL A 166 -10.00 -10.81 -14.03
N THR A 167 -8.92 -10.14 -14.38
CA THR A 167 -8.66 -8.75 -13.99
C THR A 167 -8.80 -7.81 -15.19
N SER A 168 -9.38 -6.62 -14.95
CA SER A 168 -9.61 -5.59 -15.96
C SER A 168 -8.60 -4.45 -15.85
N PHE A 169 -8.23 -3.89 -17.00
CA PHE A 169 -7.27 -2.81 -17.17
C PHE A 169 -7.88 -1.69 -18.02
N TYR A 170 -7.28 -0.49 -18.00
CA TYR A 170 -7.71 0.67 -18.78
C TYR A 170 -9.23 0.95 -18.64
N ASN A 171 -9.72 1.03 -17.39
CA ASN A 171 -11.15 1.23 -17.11
C ASN A 171 -12.06 0.23 -17.85
N ASN A 172 -11.78 -1.07 -17.72
CA ASN A 172 -12.50 -2.18 -18.34
C ASN A 172 -12.43 -2.24 -19.89
N ASN A 173 -11.40 -1.67 -20.52
CA ASN A 173 -11.19 -1.81 -21.97
C ASN A 173 -10.34 -3.02 -22.35
N VAL A 174 -9.59 -3.57 -21.41
CA VAL A 174 -8.69 -4.72 -21.61
C VAL A 174 -8.85 -5.69 -20.45
N HIS A 175 -8.78 -7.00 -20.73
CA HIS A 175 -9.00 -8.04 -19.74
C HIS A 175 -7.94 -9.13 -19.84
N TYR A 176 -7.40 -9.54 -18.69
CA TYR A 176 -6.47 -10.66 -18.59
C TYR A 176 -7.00 -11.70 -17.61
N VAL A 177 -6.81 -12.97 -17.93
CA VAL A 177 -6.84 -14.03 -16.93
C VAL A 177 -5.44 -14.12 -16.33
N ILE A 178 -5.36 -14.11 -15.01
CA ILE A 178 -4.11 -14.15 -14.25
C ILE A 178 -4.14 -15.39 -13.37
N VAL A 179 -3.05 -16.15 -13.39
CA VAL A 179 -2.90 -17.40 -12.63
C VAL A 179 -1.85 -17.21 -11.55
N TYR A 180 -2.18 -17.60 -10.32
CA TYR A 180 -1.33 -17.46 -9.14
C TYR A 180 -1.11 -18.81 -8.45
N LYS A 181 0.08 -18.99 -7.86
CA LYS A 181 0.40 -20.10 -6.95
C LYS A 181 0.60 -19.56 -5.55
N ILE A 182 -0.15 -20.05 -4.56
CA ILE A 182 -0.21 -19.51 -3.20
C ILE A 182 0.38 -20.48 -2.20
N PHE A 183 1.39 -20.04 -1.43
CA PHE A 183 2.00 -20.78 -0.32
C PHE A 183 1.49 -20.23 1.01
N ARG A 184 1.20 -21.13 1.98
CA ARG A 184 0.61 -20.79 3.28
C ARG A 184 1.46 -21.17 4.49
N ASP A 185 2.52 -21.96 4.35
CA ASP A 185 3.51 -22.17 5.40
C ASP A 185 4.65 -21.15 5.22
N ILE A 186 4.50 -20.01 5.86
CA ILE A 186 5.48 -18.93 5.86
C ILE A 186 6.02 -18.77 7.27
N ARG A 187 7.34 -18.73 7.41
CA ARG A 187 7.98 -18.65 8.71
C ARG A 187 8.85 -17.39 8.81
N PHE A 188 8.79 -16.73 9.96
CA PHE A 188 9.59 -15.56 10.28
C PHE A 188 11.03 -16.00 10.56
N VAL A 189 11.98 -15.40 9.85
CA VAL A 189 13.43 -15.68 9.94
C VAL A 189 14.14 -14.59 10.71
N GLY A 190 13.75 -13.33 10.52
CA GLY A 190 14.33 -12.25 11.28
C GLY A 190 14.01 -10.86 10.77
N ALA A 191 14.14 -9.90 11.68
CA ALA A 191 14.05 -8.47 11.41
C ALA A 191 14.87 -7.70 12.43
N PRO A 192 15.39 -6.50 12.08
CA PRO A 192 15.96 -5.62 13.07
C PRO A 192 14.87 -5.10 14.02
N PRO A 193 15.24 -4.57 15.22
CA PRO A 193 14.30 -3.90 16.10
C PRO A 193 13.63 -2.72 15.42
N ALA A 194 12.43 -2.34 15.86
CA ALA A 194 11.67 -1.21 15.31
C ALA A 194 12.48 0.10 15.31
N SER A 195 13.35 0.29 16.30
CA SER A 195 14.30 1.43 16.37
C SER A 195 15.33 1.48 15.21
N ILE A 196 15.43 0.42 14.39
CA ILE A 196 16.17 0.41 13.11
C ILE A 196 15.21 0.27 11.93
N GLY A 197 14.26 -0.69 12.00
CA GLY A 197 13.34 -1.00 10.92
C GLY A 197 12.30 0.11 10.65
N LYS A 198 12.02 0.93 11.66
CA LYS A 198 11.10 2.09 11.59
C LYS A 198 11.76 3.37 12.14
N PHE A 199 13.09 3.50 12.03
CA PHE A 199 13.81 4.69 12.48
C PHE A 199 13.29 5.95 11.80
N GLY A 200 12.99 6.98 12.59
CA GLY A 200 12.36 8.22 12.15
C GLY A 200 10.82 8.19 12.18
N GLY A 201 10.22 7.05 12.46
CA GLY A 201 8.79 6.88 12.72
C GLY A 201 7.88 7.62 11.75
N GLU A 202 6.87 8.31 12.29
CA GLU A 202 5.95 9.13 11.48
C GLU A 202 6.57 10.50 11.12
N THR A 203 7.60 10.98 11.84
CA THR A 203 8.29 12.22 11.52
C THR A 203 8.96 12.15 10.15
N ASP A 204 9.67 11.05 9.86
CA ASP A 204 10.36 10.85 8.58
C ASP A 204 9.48 10.16 7.51
N ASN A 205 8.27 9.74 7.83
CA ASN A 205 7.35 9.10 6.87
C ASN A 205 7.09 10.06 5.68
N TRP A 206 7.27 9.57 4.43
CA TRP A 206 7.22 10.34 3.19
C TRP A 206 8.28 11.46 3.10
N MET A 207 9.36 11.40 3.87
CA MET A 207 10.37 12.46 3.88
C MET A 207 11.73 11.94 3.39
N TRP A 208 12.50 12.85 2.79
CA TRP A 208 13.92 12.64 2.51
C TRP A 208 14.73 13.79 3.16
N PRO A 209 15.91 13.54 3.75
CA PRO A 209 16.69 12.29 3.74
C PRO A 209 16.19 11.25 4.76
N ARG A 210 16.18 9.97 4.33
CA ARG A 210 15.73 8.80 5.11
C ARG A 210 16.92 7.98 5.58
N HIS A 211 16.81 7.35 6.79
CA HIS A 211 17.90 6.60 7.42
C HIS A 211 17.41 5.30 8.09
N THR A 212 16.37 4.70 7.57
CA THR A 212 15.74 3.50 8.14
C THR A 212 16.24 2.22 7.50
N GLY A 213 16.36 1.15 8.28
CA GLY A 213 16.62 -0.21 7.82
C GLY A 213 15.34 -0.99 7.61
N ASP A 214 14.47 -0.50 6.75
CA ASP A 214 13.11 -1.02 6.55
C ASP A 214 13.12 -2.35 5.78
N PHE A 215 13.44 -3.45 6.47
CA PHE A 215 13.37 -4.80 5.92
C PHE A 215 13.02 -5.84 6.97
N SER A 216 12.44 -6.97 6.53
CA SER A 216 12.22 -8.18 7.29
C SER A 216 12.39 -9.42 6.41
N MET A 217 12.75 -10.54 7.01
CA MET A 217 13.03 -11.78 6.31
C MET A 217 12.10 -12.90 6.77
N PHE A 218 11.59 -13.62 5.79
CA PHE A 218 10.75 -14.79 5.99
C PHE A 218 11.27 -15.95 5.14
N ARG A 219 10.74 -17.15 5.38
CA ARG A 219 11.01 -18.30 4.53
C ARG A 219 9.71 -18.97 4.12
N VAL A 220 9.61 -19.26 2.83
CA VAL A 220 8.52 -20.04 2.25
C VAL A 220 8.85 -21.51 2.44
N TYR A 221 7.89 -22.26 2.99
CA TYR A 221 7.95 -23.72 3.12
C TYR A 221 6.92 -24.38 2.20
N ALA A 222 7.22 -25.59 1.77
CA ALA A 222 6.42 -26.37 0.83
C ALA A 222 6.35 -27.83 1.29
N GLY A 223 5.44 -28.59 0.72
CA GLY A 223 5.45 -30.05 0.82
C GLY A 223 6.74 -30.66 0.27
N LYS A 224 6.98 -31.95 0.55
CA LYS A 224 8.17 -32.68 0.07
C LYS A 224 8.25 -32.78 -1.47
N ASP A 225 7.15 -32.54 -2.15
CA ASP A 225 7.02 -32.43 -3.61
C ASP A 225 7.28 -31.02 -4.16
N ASN A 226 7.66 -30.09 -3.27
CA ASN A 226 7.86 -28.65 -3.56
C ASN A 226 6.57 -27.90 -4.00
N GLU A 227 5.41 -28.45 -3.67
CA GLU A 227 4.11 -27.82 -3.92
C GLU A 227 3.55 -27.12 -2.67
N PRO A 228 2.58 -26.17 -2.83
CA PRO A 228 1.94 -25.50 -1.71
C PRO A 228 1.33 -26.51 -0.72
N ALA A 229 1.54 -26.24 0.56
CA ALA A 229 1.00 -27.03 1.65
C ALA A 229 0.56 -26.10 2.81
N GLU A 230 -0.39 -26.59 3.61
CA GLU A 230 -0.68 -25.98 4.92
C GLU A 230 0.50 -26.24 5.87
N TYR A 231 0.59 -25.45 6.96
CA TYR A 231 1.67 -25.62 7.93
C TYR A 231 1.80 -27.07 8.42
N SER A 232 3.03 -27.57 8.37
CA SER A 232 3.42 -28.86 8.94
C SER A 232 4.89 -28.83 9.34
N GLU A 233 5.23 -29.52 10.43
CA GLU A 233 6.63 -29.73 10.83
C GLU A 233 7.43 -30.54 9.79
N ASP A 234 6.73 -31.33 8.96
CA ASP A 234 7.32 -32.13 7.89
C ASP A 234 7.63 -31.33 6.60
N ASN A 235 7.14 -30.11 6.50
CA ASN A 235 7.39 -29.27 5.33
C ASN A 235 8.87 -28.88 5.25
N VAL A 236 9.33 -28.66 4.03
CA VAL A 236 10.73 -28.32 3.72
C VAL A 236 10.81 -26.90 3.13
N PRO A 237 11.94 -26.21 3.22
CA PRO A 237 12.14 -24.95 2.53
C PRO A 237 11.82 -25.07 1.04
N TYR A 238 10.99 -24.16 0.53
CA TYR A 238 10.61 -24.11 -0.88
C TYR A 238 11.83 -23.86 -1.76
N THR A 239 11.93 -24.58 -2.87
CA THR A 239 12.94 -24.32 -3.90
C THR A 239 12.29 -23.50 -5.02
N PRO A 240 12.51 -22.17 -5.10
CA PRO A 240 11.89 -21.33 -6.09
C PRO A 240 12.46 -21.56 -7.49
N LYS A 241 11.65 -21.30 -8.53
CA LYS A 241 12.10 -21.35 -9.93
C LYS A 241 13.22 -20.35 -10.22
N GLN A 242 13.24 -19.22 -9.47
CA GLN A 242 14.20 -18.14 -9.58
C GLN A 242 14.44 -17.52 -8.21
N SER A 243 15.67 -17.11 -7.94
CA SER A 243 16.04 -16.20 -6.85
C SER A 243 16.93 -15.08 -7.38
N LEU A 244 16.85 -13.91 -6.75
CA LEU A 244 17.62 -12.74 -7.18
C LEU A 244 19.08 -12.85 -6.74
N LYS A 245 19.99 -12.43 -7.65
CA LYS A 245 21.38 -12.20 -7.28
C LYS A 245 21.48 -10.84 -6.58
N ILE A 246 22.32 -10.74 -5.57
CA ILE A 246 22.50 -9.52 -4.77
C ILE A 246 23.80 -8.85 -5.16
N SER A 247 23.79 -7.58 -5.51
CA SER A 247 25.00 -6.83 -5.87
C SER A 247 25.51 -5.97 -4.71
N LEU A 248 26.75 -6.18 -4.29
CA LEU A 248 27.45 -5.31 -3.35
C LEU A 248 28.31 -4.23 -4.04
N LYS A 249 28.28 -4.11 -5.36
CA LYS A 249 29.08 -3.12 -6.13
C LYS A 249 28.73 -1.67 -5.82
N GLY A 250 27.56 -1.44 -5.22
CA GLY A 250 27.02 -0.10 -4.96
C GLY A 250 26.35 0.51 -6.17
N ILE A 251 26.01 1.76 -6.03
CA ILE A 251 25.25 2.55 -7.01
C ILE A 251 25.89 3.92 -7.20
N ASN A 252 25.72 4.49 -8.38
CA ASN A 252 26.11 5.85 -8.71
C ASN A 252 24.95 6.63 -9.31
N GLU A 253 25.01 7.93 -9.26
CA GLU A 253 24.02 8.78 -9.93
C GLU A 253 23.99 8.51 -11.44
N GLY A 254 22.80 8.30 -11.98
CA GLY A 254 22.58 7.94 -13.38
C GLY A 254 22.56 6.43 -13.66
N ASP A 255 22.90 5.57 -12.70
CA ASP A 255 22.78 4.12 -12.87
C ASP A 255 21.33 3.72 -13.15
N TYR A 256 21.11 2.84 -14.13
CA TYR A 256 19.81 2.27 -14.45
C TYR A 256 19.23 1.49 -13.27
N THR A 257 17.95 1.69 -13.06
CA THR A 257 17.15 0.94 -12.08
C THR A 257 15.83 0.45 -12.67
N MET A 258 15.38 -0.72 -12.23
CA MET A 258 14.01 -1.17 -12.43
C MET A 258 13.43 -1.75 -11.13
N ILE A 259 12.14 -1.57 -10.96
CA ILE A 259 11.38 -2.12 -9.84
C ILE A 259 10.28 -2.99 -10.42
N MET A 260 10.17 -4.22 -9.91
CA MET A 260 9.08 -5.12 -10.23
C MET A 260 8.28 -5.40 -8.95
N GLY A 261 6.96 -5.20 -9.01
CA GLY A 261 6.13 -5.39 -7.82
C GLY A 261 4.64 -5.35 -8.12
N TYR A 262 3.86 -5.50 -7.06
CA TYR A 262 2.40 -5.51 -7.11
C TYR A 262 1.87 -4.14 -6.66
N LEU A 263 1.70 -3.26 -7.64
CA LEU A 263 1.33 -1.86 -7.44
C LEU A 263 -0.16 -1.75 -7.14
N GLY A 264 -0.52 -1.12 -6.04
CA GLY A 264 -1.88 -1.08 -5.50
C GLY A 264 -2.87 -0.38 -6.41
N ARG A 265 -2.92 0.95 -6.38
CA ARG A 265 -3.90 1.71 -7.15
C ARG A 265 -3.39 3.09 -7.54
N THR A 266 -3.61 3.46 -8.81
CA THR A 266 -3.43 4.82 -9.32
C THR A 266 -4.71 5.33 -9.97
N GLN A 267 -4.74 6.62 -10.33
CA GLN A 267 -5.88 7.33 -10.89
C GLN A 267 -5.41 8.32 -11.98
N ARG A 268 -4.60 7.82 -12.93
CA ARG A 268 -3.93 8.62 -13.98
C ARG A 268 -4.89 9.07 -15.09
N TYR A 269 -6.07 8.46 -15.16
CA TYR A 269 -7.06 8.71 -16.22
C TYR A 269 -8.37 9.29 -15.67
N GLN A 270 -8.27 10.02 -14.55
CA GLN A 270 -9.40 10.75 -13.98
C GLN A 270 -9.64 12.07 -14.74
N THR A 271 -10.90 12.49 -14.78
CA THR A 271 -11.29 13.81 -15.29
C THR A 271 -11.14 14.89 -14.21
N GLU A 272 -11.11 16.16 -14.63
CA GLU A 272 -11.14 17.32 -13.72
C GLU A 272 -12.24 17.18 -12.67
N ALA A 273 -13.46 16.80 -13.08
CA ALA A 273 -14.60 16.63 -12.18
C ALA A 273 -14.35 15.55 -11.12
N GLN A 274 -13.73 14.41 -11.50
CA GLN A 274 -13.38 13.34 -10.57
C GLN A 274 -12.29 13.77 -9.58
N LEU A 275 -11.28 14.49 -10.04
CA LEU A 275 -10.20 15.00 -9.18
C LEU A 275 -10.71 16.03 -8.18
N ASN A 276 -11.56 16.97 -8.60
CA ASN A 276 -12.16 17.95 -7.70
C ASN A 276 -13.03 17.28 -6.63
N HIS A 277 -13.84 16.28 -7.02
CA HIS A 277 -14.65 15.51 -6.08
C HIS A 277 -13.79 14.74 -5.08
N MET A 278 -12.72 14.07 -5.54
CA MET A 278 -11.76 13.37 -4.68
C MET A 278 -11.14 14.33 -3.65
N MET A 279 -10.69 15.51 -4.07
CA MET A 279 -10.08 16.50 -3.19
C MET A 279 -11.06 17.00 -2.12
N ALA A 280 -12.33 17.25 -2.48
CA ALA A 280 -13.37 17.64 -1.54
C ALA A 280 -13.63 16.57 -0.46
N LEU A 281 -13.63 15.28 -0.85
CA LEU A 281 -13.75 14.17 0.09
C LEU A 281 -12.50 13.99 0.98
N ASN A 282 -11.30 14.25 0.45
CA ASN A 282 -10.07 14.21 1.22
C ASN A 282 -10.02 15.31 2.30
N ASP A 283 -10.58 16.50 2.04
CA ASP A 283 -10.64 17.58 3.03
C ASP A 283 -11.43 17.18 4.27
N ILE A 284 -12.54 16.44 4.13
CA ILE A 284 -13.30 15.89 5.26
C ILE A 284 -12.43 14.93 6.08
N ALA A 285 -11.74 14.04 5.38
CA ALA A 285 -10.90 13.04 6.03
C ALA A 285 -9.71 13.69 6.76
N ILE A 286 -9.10 14.73 6.20
CA ILE A 286 -8.02 15.50 6.84
C ILE A 286 -8.53 16.11 8.14
N GLU A 287 -9.68 16.83 8.12
CA GLU A 287 -10.23 17.48 9.31
C GLU A 287 -10.57 16.46 10.41
N ALA A 288 -11.28 15.38 10.08
CA ALA A 288 -11.68 14.35 11.04
C ALA A 288 -10.48 13.62 11.64
N ARG A 289 -9.49 13.28 10.82
CA ARG A 289 -8.27 12.59 11.30
C ARG A 289 -7.36 13.50 12.12
N THR A 290 -7.27 14.80 11.80
CA THR A 290 -6.56 15.78 12.63
C THR A 290 -7.13 15.76 14.04
N LEU A 291 -8.45 15.88 14.17
CA LEU A 291 -9.13 15.86 15.47
C LEU A 291 -8.83 14.59 16.28
N ARG A 292 -8.90 13.41 15.64
CA ARG A 292 -8.62 12.12 16.27
C ARG A 292 -7.17 11.99 16.69
N GLN A 293 -6.23 12.36 15.83
CA GLN A 293 -4.80 12.26 16.06
C GLN A 293 -4.33 13.18 17.19
N ASP A 294 -4.88 14.38 17.30
CA ASP A 294 -4.59 15.31 18.39
C ASP A 294 -4.98 14.70 19.76
N ILE A 295 -6.15 14.01 19.80
CA ILE A 295 -6.61 13.32 21.00
C ILE A 295 -5.72 12.11 21.31
N MET A 296 -5.46 11.24 20.33
CA MET A 296 -4.59 10.07 20.50
C MET A 296 -3.20 10.50 20.99
N TRP A 297 -2.60 11.51 20.35
CA TRP A 297 -1.26 12.00 20.71
C TRP A 297 -1.20 12.53 22.13
N LYS A 298 -2.17 13.33 22.54
CA LYS A 298 -2.31 13.85 23.91
C LYS A 298 -2.25 12.76 24.99
N TRP A 299 -2.82 11.59 24.72
CA TRP A 299 -2.81 10.45 25.63
C TRP A 299 -1.53 9.62 25.51
N MET A 300 -1.06 9.39 24.31
CA MET A 300 0.17 8.63 24.02
C MET A 300 1.43 9.31 24.58
N GLU A 301 1.46 10.65 24.57
CA GLU A 301 2.58 11.42 25.12
C GLU A 301 2.70 11.28 26.64
N LYS A 302 1.58 11.11 27.34
CA LYS A 302 1.55 11.04 28.81
C LYS A 302 1.91 9.67 29.36
N ASP A 303 1.62 8.60 28.64
CA ASP A 303 1.75 7.24 29.16
C ASP A 303 2.28 6.27 28.10
N PRO A 304 3.48 5.69 28.31
CA PRO A 304 4.07 4.70 27.39
C PRO A 304 3.18 3.47 27.15
N SER A 305 2.37 3.06 28.13
CA SER A 305 1.47 1.91 27.96
C SER A 305 0.31 2.21 27.00
N ILE A 306 -0.20 3.45 27.04
CA ILE A 306 -1.20 3.93 26.08
C ILE A 306 -0.58 4.05 24.69
N ARG A 307 0.66 4.56 24.63
CA ARG A 307 1.40 4.65 23.37
C ARG A 307 1.53 3.28 22.71
N LEU A 308 1.91 2.23 23.45
CA LEU A 308 2.02 0.88 22.91
C LEU A 308 0.70 0.41 22.30
N LYS A 309 -0.42 0.65 22.96
CA LYS A 309 -1.76 0.29 22.45
C LYS A 309 -2.17 1.05 21.19
N TYR A 310 -1.88 2.36 21.13
CA TYR A 310 -2.41 3.24 20.08
C TYR A 310 -1.43 3.55 18.95
N ALA A 311 -0.15 3.16 19.06
CA ALA A 311 0.88 3.47 18.06
C ALA A 311 0.49 3.01 16.65
N ASN A 312 -0.06 1.80 16.50
CA ASN A 312 -0.49 1.28 15.20
C ASN A 312 -1.75 2.00 14.67
N LYS A 313 -2.73 2.28 15.53
CA LYS A 313 -3.95 3.04 15.17
C LYS A 313 -3.59 4.46 14.72
N TYR A 314 -2.68 5.10 15.46
CA TYR A 314 -2.16 6.43 15.14
C TYR A 314 -1.41 6.42 13.80
N ALA A 315 -0.45 5.52 13.61
CA ALA A 315 0.35 5.40 12.40
C ALA A 315 -0.52 5.14 11.16
N SER A 316 -1.50 4.22 11.27
CA SER A 316 -2.45 3.94 10.19
C SER A 316 -3.31 5.15 9.82
N SER A 317 -3.75 5.93 10.83
CA SER A 317 -4.48 7.17 10.59
C SER A 317 -3.58 8.23 9.96
N ALA A 318 -2.37 8.42 10.50
CA ALA A 318 -1.41 9.45 10.11
C ALA A 318 -0.90 9.25 8.68
N ASN A 319 -0.66 8.00 8.26
CA ASN A 319 -0.17 7.72 6.91
C ASN A 319 -1.11 8.26 5.82
N GLY A 320 -2.41 7.95 5.88
CA GLY A 320 -3.39 8.48 4.93
C GLY A 320 -3.60 9.99 5.07
N TRP A 321 -3.66 10.50 6.30
CA TRP A 321 -3.80 11.93 6.59
C TRP A 321 -2.65 12.74 6.01
N LYS A 322 -1.40 12.31 6.23
CA LYS A 322 -0.19 12.96 5.72
C LYS A 322 -0.15 12.92 4.19
N LYS A 323 -0.53 11.77 3.59
CA LYS A 323 -0.66 11.63 2.13
C LYS A 323 -1.64 12.65 1.55
N TRP A 324 -2.86 12.77 2.07
CA TRP A 324 -3.85 13.71 1.54
C TRP A 324 -3.45 15.18 1.70
N ILE A 325 -2.78 15.54 2.79
CA ILE A 325 -2.22 16.89 2.97
C ILE A 325 -1.15 17.17 1.90
N GLY A 326 -0.23 16.22 1.68
CA GLY A 326 0.81 16.33 0.66
C GLY A 326 0.22 16.38 -0.74
N GLU A 327 -0.79 15.54 -1.04
CA GLU A 327 -1.51 15.51 -2.31
C GLU A 327 -2.18 16.87 -2.59
N LYS A 328 -2.91 17.41 -1.62
CA LYS A 328 -3.53 18.75 -1.73
C LYS A 328 -2.50 19.84 -2.05
N LYS A 329 -1.34 19.79 -1.38
CA LYS A 329 -0.22 20.71 -1.67
C LYS A 329 0.31 20.51 -3.08
N ALA A 330 0.57 19.27 -3.49
CA ALA A 330 1.10 18.96 -4.82
C ALA A 330 0.12 19.36 -5.93
N PHE A 331 -1.18 19.14 -5.77
CA PHE A 331 -2.21 19.59 -6.71
C PHE A 331 -2.16 21.09 -6.97
N LYS A 332 -1.96 21.87 -5.90
CA LYS A 332 -1.80 23.32 -6.00
C LYS A 332 -0.48 23.72 -6.65
N ASP A 333 0.65 23.17 -6.17
CA ASP A 333 1.99 23.58 -6.61
C ASP A 333 2.26 23.21 -8.08
N LEU A 334 1.70 22.10 -8.54
CA LEU A 334 1.84 21.59 -9.90
C LEU A 334 0.71 22.02 -10.85
N ASN A 335 -0.29 22.77 -10.37
CA ASN A 335 -1.49 23.16 -11.13
C ASN A 335 -2.20 21.97 -11.80
N ILE A 336 -2.38 20.86 -11.07
CA ILE A 336 -2.85 19.58 -11.65
C ILE A 336 -4.26 19.73 -12.25
N ILE A 337 -5.17 20.42 -11.57
CA ILE A 337 -6.54 20.63 -12.04
C ILE A 337 -6.55 21.42 -13.37
N GLU A 338 -5.78 22.49 -13.48
CA GLU A 338 -5.69 23.28 -14.70
C GLU A 338 -5.06 22.48 -15.86
N LYS A 339 -4.02 21.69 -15.57
CA LYS A 339 -3.41 20.79 -16.56
C LYS A 339 -4.42 19.76 -17.09
N GLU A 340 -5.25 19.20 -16.21
CA GLU A 340 -6.26 18.21 -16.60
C GLU A 340 -7.38 18.89 -17.42
N HIS A 341 -7.85 20.06 -17.00
CA HIS A 341 -8.81 20.89 -17.77
C HIS A 341 -8.31 21.13 -19.21
N ASP A 342 -7.05 21.56 -19.36
CA ASP A 342 -6.43 21.79 -20.67
C ASP A 342 -6.31 20.50 -21.50
N LYS A 343 -6.02 19.37 -20.85
CA LYS A 343 -5.94 18.05 -21.50
C LYS A 343 -7.31 17.63 -22.01
N GLU A 344 -8.37 17.77 -21.20
CA GLU A 344 -9.75 17.49 -21.60
C GLU A 344 -10.22 18.37 -22.76
N ALA A 345 -9.92 19.67 -22.71
CA ALA A 345 -10.25 20.58 -23.80
C ALA A 345 -9.56 20.22 -25.13
N ARG A 346 -8.30 19.77 -25.09
CA ARG A 346 -7.58 19.27 -26.27
C ARG A 346 -8.14 17.94 -26.77
N PHE A 347 -8.47 17.03 -25.86
CA PHE A 347 -9.10 15.76 -26.16
C PHE A 347 -10.46 15.97 -26.84
N GLN A 348 -11.33 16.82 -26.28
CA GLN A 348 -12.64 17.11 -26.86
C GLN A 348 -12.51 17.70 -28.28
N LYS A 349 -11.60 18.65 -28.52
CA LYS A 349 -11.32 19.19 -29.85
C LYS A 349 -10.87 18.12 -30.85
N TRP A 350 -10.15 17.07 -30.39
CA TRP A 350 -9.75 15.96 -31.24
C TRP A 350 -10.94 15.02 -31.52
N VAL A 351 -11.80 14.79 -30.56
CA VAL A 351 -13.05 14.01 -30.70
C VAL A 351 -13.97 14.67 -31.73
N ASP A 352 -14.23 15.97 -31.60
CA ASP A 352 -15.18 16.73 -32.42
C ASP A 352 -14.81 16.79 -33.92
N LYS A 353 -13.54 16.58 -34.25
CA LYS A 353 -13.04 16.54 -35.63
C LYS A 353 -13.45 15.28 -36.43
N ASN A 354 -14.07 14.29 -35.77
CA ASN A 354 -14.42 13.03 -36.41
C ASN A 354 -15.78 12.52 -35.90
N LYS A 355 -16.73 12.34 -36.80
CA LYS A 355 -18.12 11.94 -36.48
C LYS A 355 -18.14 10.62 -35.66
N LYS A 356 -17.34 9.62 -36.03
CA LYS A 356 -17.29 8.34 -35.31
C LYS A 356 -16.76 8.52 -33.87
N ARG A 357 -15.74 9.37 -33.69
CA ARG A 357 -15.23 9.68 -32.35
C ARG A 357 -16.27 10.42 -31.51
N SER A 358 -16.97 11.40 -32.12
CA SER A 358 -18.06 12.13 -31.43
C SER A 358 -19.16 11.19 -30.97
N GLU A 359 -19.52 10.17 -31.80
CA GLU A 359 -20.50 9.14 -31.42
C GLU A 359 -20.01 8.24 -30.29
N LEU A 360 -18.70 7.92 -30.22
CA LEU A 360 -18.12 7.00 -29.23
C LEU A 360 -17.70 7.68 -27.92
N TYR A 361 -17.17 8.91 -27.98
CA TYR A 361 -16.47 9.55 -26.86
C TYR A 361 -17.01 10.95 -26.53
N GLY A 362 -17.89 11.52 -27.40
CA GLY A 362 -18.24 12.92 -27.37
C GLY A 362 -18.89 13.43 -26.09
N THR A 363 -19.62 12.57 -25.38
CA THR A 363 -20.31 12.94 -24.12
C THR A 363 -19.58 12.45 -22.88
N ALA A 364 -18.51 11.65 -23.02
CA ALA A 364 -17.92 10.92 -21.90
C ALA A 364 -17.52 11.82 -20.71
N ILE A 365 -16.83 12.95 -20.97
CA ILE A 365 -16.43 13.88 -19.90
C ILE A 365 -17.66 14.51 -19.23
N ALA A 366 -18.66 14.93 -20.02
CA ALA A 366 -19.88 15.54 -19.50
C ALA A 366 -20.72 14.53 -18.68
N ASP A 367 -20.81 13.27 -19.13
CA ASP A 367 -21.55 12.21 -18.45
C ASP A 367 -20.89 11.84 -17.09
N ILE A 368 -19.55 11.81 -17.04
CA ILE A 368 -18.81 11.66 -15.77
C ILE A 368 -19.15 12.80 -14.81
N ALA A 369 -19.06 14.05 -15.27
CA ALA A 369 -19.34 15.21 -14.44
C ALA A 369 -20.80 15.24 -13.94
N ALA A 370 -21.76 14.89 -14.80
CA ALA A 370 -23.17 14.79 -14.44
C ALA A 370 -23.45 13.70 -13.39
N GLY A 371 -22.82 12.53 -13.55
CA GLY A 371 -22.94 11.42 -12.59
C GLY A 371 -22.36 11.77 -11.22
N ILE A 372 -21.20 12.43 -11.19
CA ILE A 372 -20.60 12.93 -9.94
C ILE A 372 -21.55 13.93 -9.27
N LYS A 373 -22.06 14.91 -10.01
CA LYS A 373 -22.96 15.91 -9.47
C LYS A 373 -24.23 15.32 -8.85
N THR A 374 -24.71 14.22 -9.40
CA THR A 374 -25.89 13.51 -8.88
C THR A 374 -25.64 12.92 -7.49
N ASN A 375 -24.44 12.37 -7.24
CA ASN A 375 -24.09 11.71 -5.97
C ASN A 375 -23.25 12.60 -5.02
N GLU A 376 -22.84 13.79 -5.42
CA GLU A 376 -21.85 14.63 -4.72
C GLU A 376 -22.18 14.81 -3.24
N GLN A 377 -23.42 15.17 -2.91
CA GLN A 377 -23.83 15.44 -1.55
C GLN A 377 -23.90 14.15 -0.70
N VAL A 378 -24.44 13.08 -1.26
CA VAL A 378 -24.54 11.82 -0.51
C VAL A 378 -23.15 11.16 -0.34
N ASP A 379 -22.24 11.33 -1.30
CA ASP A 379 -20.86 10.88 -1.17
C ASP A 379 -20.11 11.64 -0.06
N PHE A 380 -20.37 12.96 0.04
CA PHE A 380 -19.89 13.79 1.16
C PHE A 380 -20.41 13.25 2.49
N ASP A 381 -21.71 13.02 2.63
CA ASP A 381 -22.31 12.52 3.88
C ASP A 381 -21.81 11.13 4.27
N VAL A 382 -21.63 10.22 3.29
CA VAL A 382 -21.06 8.90 3.51
C VAL A 382 -19.60 9.00 3.96
N LYS A 383 -18.81 9.89 3.34
CA LYS A 383 -17.41 10.11 3.74
C LYS A 383 -17.30 10.68 5.14
N LEU A 384 -18.11 11.70 5.46
CA LEU A 384 -18.16 12.29 6.80
C LEU A 384 -18.51 11.24 7.85
N LEU A 385 -19.56 10.46 7.64
CA LEU A 385 -19.97 9.40 8.55
C LEU A 385 -18.88 8.35 8.74
N SER A 386 -18.20 7.98 7.66
CA SER A 386 -17.14 6.97 7.66
C SER A 386 -15.87 7.40 8.39
N GLU A 387 -15.50 8.69 8.32
CA GLU A 387 -14.29 9.22 8.97
C GLU A 387 -14.54 9.68 10.42
N THR A 388 -15.81 9.78 10.84
CA THR A 388 -16.21 10.24 12.17
C THR A 388 -16.87 9.12 12.98
N VAL A 389 -18.20 9.02 12.97
CA VAL A 389 -18.94 8.15 13.88
C VAL A 389 -18.74 6.66 13.65
N PHE A 390 -18.30 6.21 12.47
CA PHE A 390 -17.86 4.82 12.26
C PHE A 390 -16.48 4.54 12.86
N ARG A 391 -15.79 5.52 13.41
CA ARG A 391 -14.47 5.36 14.05
C ARG A 391 -14.54 5.23 15.55
N LEU A 392 -15.74 5.29 16.13
CA LEU A 392 -15.96 5.11 17.57
C LEU A 392 -15.56 3.69 17.99
N GLU A 393 -14.58 3.55 18.87
CA GLU A 393 -14.01 2.24 19.21
C GLU A 393 -15.00 1.35 19.93
N LEU A 394 -15.90 1.91 20.74
CA LEU A 394 -16.97 1.15 21.40
C LEU A 394 -17.84 0.35 20.41
N MET A 395 -18.03 0.83 19.19
CA MET A 395 -18.78 0.10 18.16
C MET A 395 -18.08 -1.16 17.66
N ASN A 396 -16.75 -1.22 17.74
CA ASN A 396 -15.98 -2.38 17.29
C ASN A 396 -16.25 -3.62 18.13
N PHE A 397 -16.52 -3.46 19.43
CA PHE A 397 -16.82 -4.58 20.34
C PHE A 397 -18.11 -5.30 19.94
N THR A 398 -19.18 -4.53 19.68
CA THR A 398 -20.45 -5.11 19.25
C THR A 398 -20.32 -5.76 17.87
N SER A 399 -19.56 -5.16 16.96
CA SER A 399 -19.33 -5.68 15.62
C SER A 399 -18.53 -6.98 15.63
N ALA A 400 -17.44 -7.03 16.41
CA ALA A 400 -16.60 -8.23 16.55
C ALA A 400 -17.40 -9.40 17.16
N PHE A 401 -18.10 -9.14 18.26
CA PHE A 401 -18.95 -10.16 18.89
C PHE A 401 -20.02 -10.68 17.93
N ASN A 402 -20.83 -9.78 17.36
CA ASN A 402 -21.94 -10.16 16.48
C ASN A 402 -21.46 -10.88 15.22
N GLY A 403 -20.36 -10.43 14.62
CA GLY A 403 -19.75 -11.07 13.43
C GLY A 403 -19.35 -12.51 13.70
N ALA A 404 -18.57 -12.75 14.75
CA ALA A 404 -18.10 -14.09 15.12
C ALA A 404 -19.28 -14.99 15.57
N TRP A 405 -20.21 -14.44 16.33
CA TRP A 405 -21.41 -15.13 16.80
C TRP A 405 -22.29 -15.63 15.64
N HIS A 406 -22.63 -14.75 14.69
CA HIS A 406 -23.44 -15.11 13.52
C HIS A 406 -22.72 -16.09 12.59
N ASN A 407 -21.41 -15.94 12.37
CA ASN A 407 -20.65 -16.86 11.55
C ASN A 407 -20.59 -18.27 12.16
N SER A 408 -20.42 -18.36 13.49
CA SER A 408 -20.42 -19.62 14.22
C SER A 408 -21.78 -20.32 14.10
N LEU A 409 -22.90 -19.59 14.25
CA LEU A 409 -24.25 -20.15 14.06
C LEU A 409 -24.46 -20.65 12.62
N LYS A 410 -24.04 -19.89 11.61
CA LYS A 410 -24.12 -20.32 10.20
C LYS A 410 -23.32 -21.59 9.93
N ALA A 411 -22.21 -21.78 10.64
CA ALA A 411 -21.39 -22.99 10.59
C ALA A 411 -21.98 -24.18 11.37
N GLY A 412 -23.19 -24.01 11.99
CA GLY A 412 -23.91 -25.08 12.69
C GLY A 412 -23.58 -25.22 14.18
N SER A 413 -22.86 -24.27 14.77
CA SER A 413 -22.61 -24.26 16.22
C SER A 413 -23.89 -23.98 17.00
N ASP A 414 -23.96 -24.48 18.22
CA ASP A 414 -25.01 -24.06 19.16
C ASP A 414 -24.79 -22.65 19.72
N THR A 415 -25.78 -22.10 20.41
CA THR A 415 -25.71 -20.73 20.93
C THR A 415 -24.58 -20.53 21.94
N ALA A 416 -24.21 -21.54 22.72
CA ALA A 416 -23.16 -21.44 23.71
C ALA A 416 -21.80 -21.39 23.07
N ALA A 417 -21.52 -22.27 22.07
CA ALA A 417 -20.31 -22.23 21.27
C ALA A 417 -20.19 -20.93 20.46
N ALA A 418 -21.30 -20.46 19.87
CA ALA A 418 -21.31 -19.18 19.17
C ALA A 418 -20.99 -18.01 20.11
N THR A 419 -21.52 -18.02 21.34
CA THR A 419 -21.25 -16.99 22.36
C THR A 419 -19.77 -17.00 22.77
N ALA A 420 -19.17 -18.18 22.95
CA ALA A 420 -17.75 -18.32 23.25
C ALA A 420 -16.88 -17.72 22.13
N LYS A 421 -17.21 -17.99 20.84
CA LYS A 421 -16.52 -17.40 19.69
C LYS A 421 -16.71 -15.87 19.60
N GLY A 422 -17.89 -15.37 19.94
CA GLY A 422 -18.12 -13.92 20.04
C GLY A 422 -17.26 -13.27 21.11
N LEU A 423 -17.14 -13.88 22.29
CA LEU A 423 -16.28 -13.39 23.37
C LEU A 423 -14.79 -13.45 23.01
N GLU A 424 -14.34 -14.51 22.35
CA GLU A 424 -12.97 -14.63 21.86
C GLU A 424 -12.61 -13.51 20.89
N ALA A 425 -13.47 -13.25 19.90
CA ALA A 425 -13.29 -12.17 18.94
C ALA A 425 -13.31 -10.79 19.61
N MET A 426 -14.19 -10.57 20.58
CA MET A 426 -14.26 -9.32 21.33
C MET A 426 -13.00 -9.11 22.17
N LYS A 427 -12.45 -10.16 22.79
CA LYS A 427 -11.24 -10.08 23.63
C LYS A 427 -10.06 -9.48 22.86
N ALA A 428 -9.86 -9.92 21.62
CA ALA A 428 -8.77 -9.40 20.76
C ALA A 428 -8.87 -7.88 20.54
N VAL A 429 -10.09 -7.33 20.45
CA VAL A 429 -10.28 -5.88 20.27
C VAL A 429 -9.93 -5.09 21.54
N TYR A 430 -10.03 -5.70 22.74
CA TYR A 430 -9.67 -5.03 23.98
C TYR A 430 -8.15 -4.92 24.23
N GLU A 431 -7.32 -5.70 23.54
CA GLU A 431 -5.86 -5.69 23.74
C GLU A 431 -5.28 -4.29 23.53
N ASP A 432 -5.80 -3.57 22.52
CA ASP A 432 -5.35 -2.21 22.16
C ASP A 432 -6.32 -1.11 22.62
N TYR A 433 -7.19 -1.37 23.59
CA TYR A 433 -8.22 -0.42 24.00
C TYR A 433 -7.86 0.36 25.26
N TYR A 434 -8.26 1.65 25.30
CA TYR A 434 -8.17 2.49 26.47
C TYR A 434 -9.41 3.42 26.58
N ALA A 435 -10.36 3.06 27.45
CA ALA A 435 -11.65 3.71 27.57
C ALA A 435 -11.63 5.24 27.80
N PRO A 436 -10.69 5.83 28.59
CA PRO A 436 -10.66 7.30 28.76
C PRO A 436 -10.31 8.06 27.48
N LEU A 437 -9.47 7.51 26.61
CA LEU A 437 -9.14 8.08 25.30
C LEU A 437 -10.35 7.99 24.37
N ASP A 438 -10.95 6.80 24.22
CA ASP A 438 -12.12 6.58 23.39
C ASP A 438 -13.29 7.47 23.80
N LYS A 439 -13.48 7.70 25.10
CA LYS A 439 -14.50 8.62 25.61
C LYS A 439 -14.32 10.04 25.10
N GLU A 440 -13.08 10.58 25.15
CA GLU A 440 -12.77 11.92 24.65
C GLU A 440 -12.93 11.99 23.12
N GLU A 441 -12.45 10.95 22.39
CA GLU A 441 -12.59 10.83 20.94
C GLU A 441 -14.07 10.73 20.53
N THR A 442 -14.86 9.93 21.24
CA THR A 442 -16.30 9.79 20.99
C THR A 442 -17.04 11.12 21.11
N ALA A 443 -16.77 11.89 22.17
CA ALA A 443 -17.40 13.20 22.36
C ALA A 443 -17.01 14.19 21.24
N ALA A 444 -15.74 14.23 20.88
CA ALA A 444 -15.22 15.10 19.84
C ALA A 444 -15.78 14.76 18.45
N LEU A 445 -15.82 13.47 18.10
CA LEU A 445 -16.32 13.02 16.78
C LEU A 445 -17.85 13.21 16.64
N LEU A 446 -18.64 12.99 17.69
CA LEU A 446 -20.07 13.26 17.67
C LEU A 446 -20.35 14.76 17.49
N LYS A 447 -19.57 15.64 18.14
CA LYS A 447 -19.67 17.10 17.96
C LYS A 447 -19.31 17.52 16.55
N PHE A 448 -18.21 17.00 16.01
CA PHE A 448 -17.74 17.27 14.66
C PHE A 448 -18.76 16.77 13.62
N TYR A 449 -19.32 15.56 13.80
CA TYR A 449 -20.36 15.03 12.94
C TYR A 449 -21.61 15.92 12.96
N ARG A 450 -22.07 16.35 14.13
CA ARG A 450 -23.23 17.27 14.26
C ARG A 450 -23.03 18.61 13.55
N GLU A 451 -21.80 19.15 13.61
CA GLU A 451 -21.47 20.42 12.95
C GLU A 451 -21.53 20.33 11.42
N LYS A 452 -21.07 19.21 10.86
CA LYS A 452 -20.90 19.06 9.41
C LYS A 452 -22.04 18.32 8.71
N ALA A 453 -22.73 17.42 9.41
CA ALA A 453 -23.79 16.61 8.82
C ALA A 453 -25.10 17.37 8.65
N ARG A 454 -25.85 17.01 7.62
CA ARG A 454 -27.23 17.50 7.43
C ARG A 454 -28.15 16.95 8.52
N PRO A 455 -29.10 17.75 9.07
CA PRO A 455 -29.98 17.31 10.16
C PRO A 455 -30.76 16.01 9.88
N GLU A 456 -31.18 15.78 8.64
CA GLU A 456 -31.85 14.53 8.23
C GLU A 456 -30.99 13.28 8.35
N ASN A 457 -29.68 13.44 8.56
CA ASN A 457 -28.70 12.36 8.74
C ASN A 457 -28.20 12.24 10.18
N TYR A 458 -28.84 12.91 11.12
CA TYR A 458 -28.53 12.76 12.52
C TYR A 458 -28.95 11.37 13.06
N PRO A 459 -28.17 10.74 13.93
CA PRO A 459 -28.53 9.48 14.55
C PRO A 459 -29.71 9.67 15.50
N ASP A 460 -30.63 8.70 15.52
CA ASP A 460 -31.71 8.66 16.50
C ASP A 460 -31.21 8.05 17.83
N LEU A 461 -30.91 8.90 18.78
CA LEU A 461 -30.45 8.50 20.12
C LEU A 461 -31.60 8.50 21.14
N GLY A 462 -32.85 8.80 20.71
CA GLY A 462 -34.02 8.95 21.58
C GLY A 462 -34.18 10.37 22.17
N GLU A 463 -33.26 11.27 21.82
CA GLU A 463 -33.27 12.70 22.11
C GLU A 463 -32.90 13.44 20.83
N ASP A 464 -33.27 14.71 20.71
CA ASP A 464 -32.92 15.53 19.55
C ASP A 464 -31.42 15.77 19.48
N PHE A 465 -30.74 15.13 18.53
CA PHE A 465 -29.29 15.20 18.36
C PHE A 465 -28.79 16.64 18.08
N ALA A 466 -29.64 17.50 17.49
CA ALA A 466 -29.29 18.90 17.23
C ALA A 466 -29.01 19.68 18.52
N THR A 467 -29.75 19.40 19.58
CA THR A 467 -29.71 20.11 20.87
C THR A 467 -29.11 19.29 22.01
N LEU A 468 -28.76 18.03 21.73
CA LEU A 468 -28.19 17.11 22.72
C LEU A 468 -26.91 17.66 23.36
N ASP A 469 -26.81 17.62 24.69
CA ASP A 469 -25.55 17.83 25.41
C ASP A 469 -24.66 16.58 25.20
N ILE A 470 -23.80 16.63 24.17
CA ILE A 470 -22.97 15.49 23.78
C ILE A 470 -22.02 15.07 24.90
N ASP A 471 -21.44 16.01 25.65
CA ASP A 471 -20.52 15.64 26.74
C ASP A 471 -21.26 14.83 27.82
N LYS A 472 -22.43 15.31 28.21
CA LYS A 472 -23.27 14.62 29.20
C LYS A 472 -23.77 13.26 28.67
N TYR A 473 -24.14 13.20 27.39
CA TYR A 473 -24.56 11.94 26.76
C TYR A 473 -23.43 10.91 26.77
N VAL A 474 -22.20 11.32 26.40
CA VAL A 474 -21.04 10.44 26.37
C VAL A 474 -20.61 10.04 27.80
N ASP A 475 -20.69 10.96 28.77
CA ASP A 475 -20.47 10.62 30.19
C ASP A 475 -21.40 9.51 30.65
N GLU A 476 -22.69 9.61 30.33
CA GLU A 476 -23.69 8.61 30.69
C GLU A 476 -23.48 7.30 29.91
N LEU A 477 -23.16 7.37 28.62
CA LEU A 477 -22.86 6.21 27.77
C LEU A 477 -21.73 5.37 28.37
N PHE A 478 -20.60 6.01 28.68
CA PHE A 478 -19.43 5.32 29.26
C PHE A 478 -19.63 4.85 30.69
N ARG A 479 -20.55 5.49 31.44
CA ARG A 479 -20.90 5.08 32.78
C ARG A 479 -21.81 3.85 32.81
N THR A 480 -22.70 3.69 31.82
CA THR A 480 -23.77 2.69 31.82
C THR A 480 -23.48 1.48 30.94
N THR A 481 -22.65 1.62 29.89
CA THR A 481 -22.27 0.48 29.03
C THR A 481 -21.43 -0.55 29.77
N VAL A 482 -21.67 -1.83 29.46
CA VAL A 482 -20.82 -2.94 29.91
C VAL A 482 -19.56 -3.10 29.08
N LEU A 483 -19.42 -2.34 27.97
CA LEU A 483 -18.36 -2.49 26.97
C LEU A 483 -17.09 -1.67 27.27
N THR A 484 -16.95 -1.07 28.47
CA THR A 484 -15.73 -0.33 28.81
C THR A 484 -14.55 -1.22 29.20
N SER A 485 -14.76 -2.50 29.48
CA SER A 485 -13.72 -3.52 29.65
C SER A 485 -14.23 -4.91 29.31
N TYR A 486 -13.31 -5.80 28.93
CA TYR A 486 -13.63 -7.20 28.60
C TYR A 486 -14.31 -7.93 29.76
N GLU A 487 -13.83 -7.74 31.00
CA GLU A 487 -14.36 -8.41 32.20
C GLU A 487 -15.81 -8.06 32.42
N LYS A 488 -16.18 -6.77 32.33
CA LYS A 488 -17.57 -6.33 32.45
C LYS A 488 -18.46 -6.90 31.35
N ALA A 489 -17.96 -6.88 30.09
CA ALA A 489 -18.71 -7.42 28.97
C ALA A 489 -18.91 -8.94 29.10
N ALA A 490 -17.86 -9.68 29.47
CA ALA A 490 -17.92 -11.14 29.64
C ALA A 490 -18.80 -11.54 30.79
N GLU A 491 -18.80 -10.82 31.95
CA GLU A 491 -19.68 -11.05 33.07
C GLU A 491 -21.15 -10.83 32.66
N ALA A 492 -21.47 -9.71 32.01
CA ALA A 492 -22.80 -9.39 31.54
C ALA A 492 -23.32 -10.41 30.52
N ILE A 493 -22.50 -10.82 29.56
CA ILE A 493 -22.86 -11.85 28.56
C ILE A 493 -23.02 -13.22 29.25
N GLY A 494 -22.18 -13.56 30.23
CA GLY A 494 -22.31 -14.80 31.00
C GLY A 494 -23.61 -14.88 31.77
N LYS A 495 -24.12 -13.74 32.25
CA LYS A 495 -25.37 -13.65 33.01
C LYS A 495 -26.62 -13.61 32.11
N ASP A 496 -26.63 -12.73 31.12
CA ASP A 496 -27.82 -12.38 30.35
C ASP A 496 -27.74 -12.84 28.88
N GLY A 497 -26.65 -13.53 28.50
CA GLY A 497 -26.39 -13.97 27.11
C GLY A 497 -26.25 -12.79 26.15
N ILE A 498 -26.65 -13.00 24.89
CA ILE A 498 -26.64 -11.96 23.87
C ILE A 498 -27.53 -10.76 24.22
N ALA A 499 -28.49 -10.90 25.14
CA ALA A 499 -29.34 -9.79 25.54
C ALA A 499 -28.52 -8.66 26.19
N ALA A 500 -27.43 -8.98 26.90
CA ALA A 500 -26.52 -8.00 27.45
C ALA A 500 -25.97 -7.00 26.37
N ILE A 501 -25.61 -7.52 25.18
CA ILE A 501 -25.17 -6.69 24.07
C ILE A 501 -26.35 -5.97 23.41
N ARG A 502 -27.48 -6.67 23.19
CA ARG A 502 -28.61 -6.08 22.46
C ARG A 502 -29.25 -4.89 23.20
N HIS A 503 -29.23 -4.89 24.51
CA HIS A 503 -29.79 -3.83 25.34
C HIS A 503 -28.77 -2.79 25.80
N ASP A 504 -27.50 -2.98 25.47
CA ASP A 504 -26.44 -2.03 25.80
C ASP A 504 -26.65 -0.69 25.07
N PRO A 505 -26.44 0.46 25.73
CA PRO A 505 -26.62 1.77 25.10
C PRO A 505 -25.68 2.01 23.90
N VAL A 506 -24.51 1.37 23.87
CA VAL A 506 -23.60 1.41 22.68
C VAL A 506 -24.25 0.71 21.49
N ASN A 507 -24.99 -0.38 21.70
CA ASN A 507 -25.68 -1.04 20.59
C ASN A 507 -26.81 -0.15 20.00
N LYS A 508 -27.47 0.67 20.83
CA LYS A 508 -28.44 1.67 20.35
C LYS A 508 -27.75 2.73 19.49
N LEU A 509 -26.65 3.29 19.96
CA LEU A 509 -25.82 4.24 19.20
C LEU A 509 -25.35 3.63 17.87
N SER A 510 -24.74 2.44 17.93
CA SER A 510 -24.23 1.71 16.76
C SER A 510 -25.33 1.44 15.73
N SER A 511 -26.49 0.92 16.18
CA SER A 511 -27.63 0.62 15.30
C SER A 511 -28.17 1.89 14.63
N SER A 512 -28.24 2.99 15.37
CA SER A 512 -28.69 4.28 14.82
C SER A 512 -27.74 4.80 13.74
N ILE A 513 -26.42 4.75 13.98
CA ILE A 513 -25.40 5.14 12.99
C ILE A 513 -25.47 4.23 11.76
N VAL A 514 -25.62 2.91 11.95
CA VAL A 514 -25.77 1.96 10.83
C VAL A 514 -27.03 2.25 10.02
N ASN A 515 -28.15 2.63 10.66
CA ASN A 515 -29.36 3.01 9.95
C ASN A 515 -29.15 4.26 9.09
N VAL A 516 -28.42 5.27 9.58
CA VAL A 516 -28.04 6.44 8.75
C VAL A 516 -27.20 6.01 7.55
N PHE A 517 -26.23 5.12 7.75
CA PHE A 517 -25.42 4.62 6.66
C PHE A 517 -26.23 3.86 5.61
N VAL A 518 -27.11 2.97 6.01
CA VAL A 518 -28.00 2.23 5.10
C VAL A 518 -28.89 3.17 4.31
N LYS A 519 -29.47 4.20 4.97
CA LYS A 519 -30.23 5.25 4.32
C LYS A 519 -29.40 5.95 3.25
N LEU A 520 -28.21 6.47 3.61
CA LEU A 520 -27.32 7.17 2.69
C LEU A 520 -26.91 6.29 1.51
N ARG A 521 -26.61 5.01 1.74
CA ARG A 521 -26.33 4.08 0.65
C ARG A 521 -27.51 3.86 -0.28
N GLY A 522 -28.74 3.87 0.26
CA GLY A 522 -29.96 3.82 -0.55
C GLY A 522 -30.26 5.11 -1.34
N GLU A 523 -29.76 6.27 -0.90
CA GLU A 523 -29.88 7.55 -1.59
C GLU A 523 -28.88 7.70 -2.76
N GLN A 524 -27.78 6.94 -2.75
CA GLN A 524 -26.82 6.95 -3.86
C GLN A 524 -27.46 6.40 -5.13
N SER A 525 -27.48 7.19 -6.19
CA SER A 525 -27.96 6.77 -7.51
C SER A 525 -27.05 5.71 -8.10
N GLN A 526 -27.54 4.47 -8.24
CA GLN A 526 -26.83 3.40 -8.92
C GLN A 526 -26.70 3.70 -10.42
N GLU A 527 -27.72 4.29 -11.05
CA GLU A 527 -27.69 4.74 -12.44
C GLU A 527 -26.53 5.73 -12.69
N ALA A 528 -26.35 6.71 -11.78
CA ALA A 528 -25.23 7.66 -11.89
C ALA A 528 -23.87 6.95 -11.79
N LYS A 529 -23.72 5.95 -10.90
CA LYS A 529 -22.48 5.14 -10.79
C LYS A 529 -22.21 4.34 -12.07
N ASP A 530 -23.25 3.73 -12.64
CA ASP A 530 -23.12 2.92 -13.85
C ASP A 530 -22.79 3.82 -15.05
N ASN A 531 -23.39 5.02 -15.12
CA ASN A 531 -23.08 6.03 -16.13
C ASN A 531 -21.62 6.51 -16.02
N ILE A 532 -21.13 6.84 -14.81
CA ILE A 532 -19.72 7.19 -14.58
C ILE A 532 -18.80 6.06 -15.06
N LYS A 533 -19.12 4.81 -14.73
CA LYS A 533 -18.32 3.63 -15.13
C LYS A 533 -18.27 3.47 -16.66
N ALA A 534 -19.41 3.57 -17.33
CA ALA A 534 -19.50 3.49 -18.79
C ALA A 534 -18.78 4.65 -19.47
N ALA A 535 -18.98 5.87 -18.99
CA ALA A 535 -18.34 7.08 -19.52
C ALA A 535 -16.81 7.06 -19.28
N SER A 536 -16.34 6.59 -18.12
CA SER A 536 -14.91 6.42 -17.86
C SER A 536 -14.28 5.37 -18.77
N LYS A 537 -14.98 4.28 -19.09
CA LYS A 537 -14.55 3.30 -20.09
C LYS A 537 -14.39 3.96 -21.46
N ALA A 538 -15.39 4.72 -21.90
CA ALA A 538 -15.37 5.43 -23.17
C ALA A 538 -14.27 6.50 -23.23
N TYR A 539 -14.12 7.30 -22.18
CA TYR A 539 -13.04 8.30 -22.07
C TYR A 539 -11.67 7.67 -22.20
N THR A 540 -11.41 6.58 -21.46
CA THR A 540 -10.12 5.88 -21.51
C THR A 540 -9.87 5.22 -22.87
N ALA A 541 -10.89 4.64 -23.51
CA ALA A 541 -10.78 4.13 -24.89
C ALA A 541 -10.41 5.26 -25.86
N GLY A 542 -11.03 6.42 -25.71
CA GLY A 542 -10.70 7.62 -26.49
C GLY A 542 -9.25 8.08 -26.26
N LEU A 543 -8.77 8.08 -25.02
CA LEU A 543 -7.38 8.41 -24.69
C LEU A 543 -6.39 7.42 -25.33
N MET A 544 -6.71 6.12 -25.33
CA MET A 544 -5.91 5.09 -26.00
C MET A 544 -5.82 5.33 -27.52
N GLU A 545 -6.94 5.73 -28.16
CA GLU A 545 -6.95 6.09 -29.58
C GLU A 545 -6.18 7.40 -29.84
N TRP A 546 -6.34 8.39 -28.97
CA TRP A 546 -5.68 9.70 -29.07
C TRP A 546 -4.17 9.59 -28.90
N SER A 547 -3.73 8.70 -28.01
CA SER A 547 -2.31 8.42 -27.76
C SER A 547 -1.69 7.44 -28.77
N LYS A 548 -2.40 7.06 -29.85
CA LYS A 548 -1.93 6.07 -30.83
C LYS A 548 -0.54 6.41 -31.34
N GLY A 549 0.40 5.49 -31.14
CA GLY A 549 1.82 5.66 -31.48
C GLY A 549 2.71 6.10 -30.31
N LYS A 550 2.13 6.37 -29.13
CA LYS A 550 2.85 6.53 -27.88
C LYS A 550 2.51 5.36 -26.96
N ALA A 551 3.50 4.89 -26.20
CA ALA A 551 3.25 3.88 -25.18
C ALA A 551 2.31 4.45 -24.09
N MET A 552 1.32 3.69 -23.71
CA MET A 552 0.37 4.00 -22.64
C MET A 552 0.31 2.79 -21.69
N TYR A 553 0.27 3.04 -20.40
CA TYR A 553 0.15 2.02 -19.34
C TYR A 553 -1.20 2.14 -18.62
N PRO A 554 -1.80 1.07 -18.12
CA PRO A 554 -3.04 1.17 -17.34
C PRO A 554 -2.75 1.61 -15.91
N ASP A 555 -3.78 2.16 -15.26
CA ASP A 555 -3.73 2.39 -13.81
C ASP A 555 -3.32 1.11 -13.07
N ALA A 556 -2.59 1.26 -11.97
CA ALA A 556 -2.28 0.17 -11.06
C ALA A 556 -3.55 -0.40 -10.43
N ASN A 557 -3.60 -1.71 -10.25
CA ASN A 557 -4.75 -2.45 -9.74
C ASN A 557 -4.34 -3.72 -8.98
N PHE A 558 -3.21 -3.64 -8.28
CA PHE A 558 -2.60 -4.71 -7.49
C PHE A 558 -2.16 -5.93 -8.31
N THR A 559 -1.82 -5.72 -9.58
CA THR A 559 -1.17 -6.73 -10.41
C THR A 559 0.31 -6.43 -10.57
N MET A 560 1.10 -7.46 -10.95
CA MET A 560 2.54 -7.28 -11.14
C MET A 560 2.83 -6.33 -12.30
N ARG A 561 3.65 -5.33 -12.03
CA ARG A 561 4.12 -4.31 -12.98
C ARG A 561 5.62 -4.14 -12.91
N LEU A 562 6.16 -3.50 -13.92
CA LEU A 562 7.53 -3.04 -13.96
C LEU A 562 7.57 -1.53 -14.15
N THR A 563 8.41 -0.86 -13.35
CA THR A 563 8.79 0.53 -13.56
C THR A 563 10.30 0.62 -13.72
N TYR A 564 10.78 1.56 -14.50
CA TYR A 564 12.22 1.73 -14.73
C TYR A 564 12.60 3.21 -14.70
N GLY A 565 13.82 3.48 -14.30
CA GLY A 565 14.34 4.82 -14.11
C GLY A 565 15.84 4.79 -13.84
N THR A 566 16.31 5.78 -13.10
CA THR A 566 17.72 5.91 -12.73
C THR A 566 17.89 6.34 -11.28
N VAL A 567 19.07 6.10 -10.73
CA VAL A 567 19.49 6.71 -9.45
C VAL A 567 19.67 8.21 -9.67
N LYS A 568 18.98 9.07 -8.90
CA LYS A 568 19.01 10.52 -9.16
C LYS A 568 18.77 11.37 -7.92
N SER A 569 19.63 12.38 -7.73
CA SER A 569 19.43 13.51 -6.82
C SER A 569 18.26 14.38 -7.29
N TYR A 570 17.77 15.31 -6.46
CA TYR A 570 16.75 16.27 -6.87
C TYR A 570 16.80 17.57 -6.07
N SER A 571 16.17 18.61 -6.62
CA SER A 571 16.07 19.93 -5.99
C SER A 571 14.59 20.28 -5.79
N PRO A 572 14.03 20.09 -4.58
CA PRO A 572 12.60 20.30 -4.33
C PRO A 572 12.20 21.79 -4.34
N LYS A 573 13.16 22.69 -4.16
CA LYS A 573 12.98 24.13 -4.16
C LYS A 573 14.30 24.86 -4.42
N ASP A 574 14.22 26.18 -4.64
CA ASP A 574 15.38 27.04 -4.85
C ASP A 574 16.41 26.88 -3.73
N ALA A 575 17.68 26.81 -4.11
CA ALA A 575 18.85 26.68 -3.24
C ALA A 575 18.91 25.39 -2.38
N LEU A 576 18.03 24.41 -2.59
CA LEU A 576 18.06 23.12 -1.89
C LEU A 576 18.32 22.00 -2.89
N ASN A 577 19.39 21.24 -2.66
CA ASN A 577 19.69 20.03 -3.43
C ASN A 577 19.83 18.85 -2.49
N TYR A 578 19.03 17.82 -2.72
CA TYR A 578 19.08 16.55 -2.02
C TYR A 578 19.91 15.54 -2.77
N ARG A 579 20.96 15.01 -2.08
CA ARG A 579 21.80 13.92 -2.59
C ARG A 579 20.97 12.64 -2.71
N TYR A 580 21.29 11.82 -3.69
CA TYR A 580 20.58 10.55 -3.96
C TYR A 580 20.79 9.46 -2.91
N TYR A 581 21.70 9.60 -1.95
CA TYR A 581 21.94 8.61 -0.91
C TYR A 581 22.14 9.23 0.47
N SER A 582 21.82 8.45 1.51
CA SER A 582 22.12 8.70 2.91
C SER A 582 23.06 7.64 3.47
N THR A 583 23.65 7.88 4.63
CA THR A 583 24.59 6.97 5.28
C THR A 583 24.26 6.79 6.77
N ILE A 584 24.86 5.80 7.40
CA ILE A 584 24.75 5.57 8.85
C ILE A 584 25.15 6.78 9.69
N TYR A 585 25.93 7.73 9.16
CA TYR A 585 26.24 8.97 9.83
C TYR A 585 24.97 9.77 10.15
N GLY A 586 24.02 9.84 9.23
CA GLY A 586 22.74 10.51 9.44
C GLY A 586 21.83 9.81 10.47
N VAL A 587 21.97 8.48 10.67
CA VAL A 587 21.32 7.80 11.81
C VAL A 587 21.84 8.36 13.12
N MET A 588 23.17 8.53 13.25
CA MET A 588 23.80 9.08 14.46
C MET A 588 23.51 10.58 14.66
N GLU A 589 23.39 11.35 13.57
CA GLU A 589 23.02 12.78 13.65
C GLU A 589 21.59 13.00 14.14
N LYS A 590 20.68 12.07 13.81
CA LYS A 590 19.27 12.13 14.19
C LYS A 590 18.99 11.51 15.56
N GLU A 591 19.98 10.86 16.20
CA GLU A 591 19.78 10.23 17.50
C GLU A 591 19.22 11.23 18.52
N ASP A 592 18.10 10.89 19.11
CA ASP A 592 17.46 11.62 20.20
C ASP A 592 16.93 10.59 21.24
N PRO A 593 17.64 10.43 22.38
CA PRO A 593 17.24 9.47 23.43
C PRO A 593 15.88 9.76 24.06
N ASP A 594 15.42 11.01 23.98
CA ASP A 594 14.15 11.49 24.55
C ASP A 594 12.99 11.30 23.56
N ASN A 595 13.28 10.97 22.30
CA ASN A 595 12.29 10.72 21.26
C ASN A 595 12.35 9.27 20.76
N TYR A 596 11.32 8.50 21.07
CA TYR A 596 11.25 7.06 20.72
C TYR A 596 11.43 6.77 19.23
N GLU A 597 11.10 7.71 18.33
CA GLU A 597 11.28 7.56 16.89
C GLU A 597 12.75 7.60 16.45
N PHE A 598 13.63 8.18 17.28
CA PHE A 598 15.04 8.42 16.95
C PHE A 598 16.02 7.73 17.93
N ILE A 599 15.57 6.71 18.64
CA ILE A 599 16.44 5.89 19.49
C ILE A 599 17.36 5.04 18.60
N VAL A 600 18.67 5.09 18.87
CA VAL A 600 19.66 4.25 18.17
C VAL A 600 20.15 3.14 19.13
N PRO A 601 20.04 1.85 18.77
CA PRO A 601 20.53 0.76 19.61
C PRO A 601 22.04 0.86 19.88
N GLU A 602 22.45 0.61 21.13
CA GLU A 602 23.83 0.72 21.56
C GLU A 602 24.79 -0.15 20.71
N LYS A 603 24.36 -1.35 20.32
CA LYS A 603 25.12 -2.22 19.43
C LYS A 603 25.43 -1.56 18.08
N LEU A 604 24.46 -0.82 17.52
CA LEU A 604 24.64 -0.12 16.24
C LEU A 604 25.64 1.04 16.40
N LYS A 605 25.57 1.80 17.51
CA LYS A 605 26.55 2.85 17.86
C LYS A 605 27.96 2.29 17.98
N GLN A 606 28.14 1.13 18.63
CA GLN A 606 29.44 0.48 18.77
C GLN A 606 30.00 0.02 17.41
N LEU A 607 29.17 -0.52 16.52
CA LEU A 607 29.56 -0.89 15.17
C LEU A 607 29.99 0.35 14.36
N TYR A 608 29.26 1.46 14.51
CA TYR A 608 29.58 2.75 13.89
C TYR A 608 30.93 3.30 14.38
N VAL A 609 31.15 3.40 15.68
CA VAL A 609 32.40 3.92 16.27
C VAL A 609 33.60 3.11 15.83
N LYS A 610 33.45 1.76 15.77
CA LYS A 610 34.50 0.83 15.34
C LYS A 610 34.67 0.78 13.83
N ARG A 611 33.77 1.41 13.04
CA ARG A 611 33.67 1.28 11.58
C ARG A 611 33.69 -0.16 11.11
N ASN A 612 33.00 -1.05 11.84
CA ASN A 612 32.98 -2.48 11.55
C ASN A 612 31.91 -2.80 10.50
N TYR A 613 32.06 -2.26 9.30
CA TYR A 613 31.11 -2.45 8.20
C TYR A 613 31.48 -3.60 7.26
N GLY A 614 32.74 -4.09 7.31
CA GLY A 614 33.20 -5.20 6.49
C GLY A 614 33.05 -4.92 4.98
N GLN A 615 32.54 -5.90 4.25
CA GLN A 615 32.35 -5.82 2.79
C GLN A 615 31.17 -4.92 2.35
N TYR A 616 30.42 -4.37 3.29
CA TYR A 616 29.24 -3.55 3.02
C TYR A 616 29.56 -2.05 2.93
N ALA A 617 30.77 -1.66 3.29
CA ALA A 617 31.23 -0.28 3.21
C ALA A 617 31.31 0.23 1.74
N MET A 618 31.04 1.51 1.59
CA MET A 618 31.36 2.26 0.35
C MET A 618 32.86 2.42 0.20
N ALA A 619 33.31 2.84 -0.99
CA ALA A 619 34.73 3.09 -1.27
C ALA A 619 35.35 4.17 -0.36
N ASP A 620 34.59 5.12 0.14
CA ASP A 620 35.00 6.16 1.09
C ASP A 620 35.04 5.69 2.56
N GLY A 621 34.69 4.43 2.81
CA GLY A 621 34.66 3.82 4.13
C GLY A 621 33.38 4.11 4.94
N ASN A 622 32.37 4.78 4.38
CA ASN A 622 31.08 4.94 4.99
C ASN A 622 30.16 3.73 4.71
N LEU A 623 29.08 3.62 5.50
CA LEU A 623 28.03 2.62 5.25
C LEU A 623 26.81 3.34 4.67
N PRO A 624 26.30 2.97 3.47
CA PRO A 624 25.09 3.56 2.93
C PRO A 624 23.87 3.08 3.73
N CYS A 625 22.80 3.88 3.79
CA CYS A 625 21.52 3.48 4.40
C CYS A 625 20.41 3.40 3.36
N CYS A 626 20.07 4.53 2.74
CA CYS A 626 18.99 4.63 1.77
C CYS A 626 19.45 5.37 0.52
N PHE A 627 18.71 5.21 -0.58
CA PHE A 627 18.96 5.92 -1.81
C PHE A 627 17.67 6.23 -2.58
N LEU A 628 17.78 7.12 -3.56
CA LEU A 628 16.69 7.61 -4.39
C LEU A 628 16.77 7.10 -5.81
N THR A 629 15.62 6.77 -6.38
CA THR A 629 15.48 6.48 -7.81
C THR A 629 14.31 7.25 -8.41
N THR A 630 14.28 7.39 -9.74
CA THR A 630 13.20 8.04 -10.48
C THR A 630 12.06 7.08 -10.85
N ASN A 631 12.06 5.86 -10.33
CA ASN A 631 11.02 4.88 -10.61
C ASN A 631 9.64 5.38 -10.15
N ASP A 632 8.65 5.21 -11.01
CA ASP A 632 7.25 5.52 -10.74
C ASP A 632 6.63 4.43 -9.85
N ILE A 633 6.28 4.78 -8.61
CA ILE A 633 5.76 3.83 -7.61
C ILE A 633 4.46 4.31 -6.98
N THR A 634 3.73 3.38 -6.38
CA THR A 634 2.57 3.65 -5.51
C THR A 634 2.52 2.62 -4.38
N GLY A 635 1.55 2.73 -3.47
CA GLY A 635 1.30 1.73 -2.43
C GLY A 635 1.24 0.31 -3.02
N GLY A 636 1.77 -0.69 -2.29
CA GLY A 636 1.97 -2.06 -2.79
C GLY A 636 3.37 -2.32 -3.34
N ASN A 637 4.11 -1.28 -3.78
CA ASN A 637 5.54 -1.39 -4.07
C ASN A 637 6.42 -1.60 -2.83
N SER A 638 5.90 -1.41 -1.64
CA SER A 638 6.62 -1.71 -0.41
C SER A 638 7.19 -3.13 -0.44
N GLY A 639 8.51 -3.26 -0.25
CA GLY A 639 9.26 -4.51 -0.34
C GLY A 639 9.63 -4.96 -1.76
N SER A 640 9.28 -4.17 -2.81
CA SER A 640 9.69 -4.51 -4.17
C SER A 640 11.19 -4.43 -4.36
N PRO A 641 11.80 -5.39 -5.09
CA PRO A 641 13.22 -5.35 -5.41
C PRO A 641 13.54 -4.17 -6.33
N VAL A 642 14.58 -3.43 -5.97
CA VAL A 642 15.23 -2.47 -6.86
C VAL A 642 16.39 -3.18 -7.54
N LEU A 643 16.32 -3.32 -8.86
CA LEU A 643 17.27 -4.10 -9.66
C LEU A 643 18.12 -3.19 -10.52
N ASN A 644 19.41 -3.52 -10.66
CA ASN A 644 20.31 -2.82 -11.57
C ASN A 644 20.16 -3.28 -13.03
N ALA A 645 20.97 -2.75 -13.91
CA ALA A 645 20.99 -3.09 -15.35
C ALA A 645 21.15 -4.58 -15.67
N ASN A 646 21.72 -5.36 -14.78
CA ASN A 646 21.93 -6.81 -14.91
C ASN A 646 20.82 -7.65 -14.24
N GLY A 647 19.80 -7.02 -13.64
CA GLY A 647 18.76 -7.71 -12.84
C GLY A 647 19.24 -8.15 -11.46
N GLU A 648 20.31 -7.54 -10.94
CA GLU A 648 20.84 -7.83 -9.60
C GLU A 648 20.19 -6.89 -8.58
N LEU A 649 19.81 -7.43 -7.41
CA LEU A 649 19.19 -6.70 -6.31
C LEU A 649 20.19 -5.71 -5.70
N ILE A 650 19.83 -4.42 -5.67
CA ILE A 650 20.61 -3.33 -5.09
C ILE A 650 19.91 -2.63 -3.92
N GLY A 651 18.64 -2.87 -3.71
CA GLY A 651 17.86 -2.31 -2.61
C GLY A 651 16.41 -2.75 -2.64
N LEU A 652 15.63 -2.31 -1.65
CA LEU A 652 14.19 -2.54 -1.54
C LEU A 652 13.48 -1.19 -1.57
N ALA A 653 12.47 -1.05 -2.41
CA ALA A 653 11.59 0.12 -2.39
C ALA A 653 10.72 0.09 -1.14
N PHE A 654 10.55 1.22 -0.47
CA PHE A 654 9.72 1.24 0.73
C PHE A 654 8.85 2.51 0.89
N ASP A 655 9.20 3.63 0.23
CA ASP A 655 8.46 4.89 0.37
C ASP A 655 8.65 5.79 -0.86
N GLY A 656 7.83 6.83 -0.97
CA GLY A 656 8.04 7.96 -1.85
C GLY A 656 8.53 9.19 -1.08
N ASN A 657 9.13 10.16 -1.75
CA ASN A 657 9.45 11.44 -1.13
C ASN A 657 8.20 12.33 -1.01
N TRP A 658 8.30 13.42 -0.24
CA TRP A 658 7.17 14.34 -0.01
C TRP A 658 6.59 14.91 -1.32
N GLU A 659 7.44 15.14 -2.32
CA GLU A 659 7.08 15.65 -3.61
C GLU A 659 6.39 14.61 -4.52
N SER A 660 6.36 13.34 -4.10
CA SER A 660 5.68 12.25 -4.85
C SER A 660 4.20 12.09 -4.51
N MET A 661 3.63 12.92 -3.64
CA MET A 661 2.26 12.76 -3.14
C MET A 661 1.19 12.81 -4.24
N SER A 662 1.45 13.45 -5.38
CA SER A 662 0.56 13.45 -6.54
C SER A 662 0.76 12.28 -7.49
N SER A 663 1.72 11.37 -7.23
CA SER A 663 2.10 10.32 -8.19
C SER A 663 0.96 9.39 -8.60
N ASP A 664 -0.03 9.18 -7.73
CA ASP A 664 -1.19 8.36 -8.11
C ASP A 664 -2.04 8.99 -9.22
N VAL A 665 -1.96 10.30 -9.41
CA VAL A 665 -2.70 11.07 -10.42
C VAL A 665 -1.79 11.60 -11.53
N MET A 666 -0.66 12.19 -11.16
CA MET A 666 0.28 12.80 -12.10
C MET A 666 1.71 12.58 -11.62
N PHE A 667 2.54 12.00 -12.48
CA PHE A 667 3.97 11.85 -12.24
C PHE A 667 4.74 13.11 -12.64
N GLU A 668 5.63 13.57 -11.75
CA GLU A 668 6.51 14.73 -12.01
C GLU A 668 7.99 14.28 -11.91
N PRO A 669 8.67 14.03 -13.04
CA PRO A 669 9.97 13.36 -13.06
C PRO A 669 11.10 14.16 -12.41
N ASP A 670 10.99 15.48 -12.33
CA ASP A 670 12.03 16.30 -11.71
C ASP A 670 11.98 16.28 -10.18
N LEU A 671 10.84 16.01 -9.59
CA LEU A 671 10.60 16.09 -8.14
C LEU A 671 10.38 14.73 -7.47
N GLN A 672 9.66 13.82 -8.13
CA GLN A 672 9.22 12.56 -7.51
C GLN A 672 10.34 11.53 -7.47
N ARG A 673 10.51 10.91 -6.31
CA ARG A 673 11.54 9.88 -6.08
C ARG A 673 10.97 8.72 -5.29
N CYS A 674 11.37 7.52 -5.68
CA CYS A 674 11.25 6.33 -4.86
C CYS A 674 12.38 6.32 -3.84
N ILE A 675 12.07 6.08 -2.58
CA ILE A 675 13.03 5.90 -1.50
C ILE A 675 13.27 4.39 -1.30
N CYS A 676 14.54 3.99 -1.33
CA CYS A 676 14.95 2.61 -1.27
C CYS A 676 15.94 2.38 -0.12
N VAL A 677 15.82 1.28 0.61
CA VAL A 677 16.88 0.84 1.52
C VAL A 677 18.00 0.17 0.73
N ASP A 678 19.26 0.54 0.98
CA ASP A 678 20.41 -0.04 0.29
C ASP A 678 20.63 -1.49 0.76
N ILE A 679 20.78 -2.41 -0.19
CA ILE A 679 20.97 -3.84 0.13
C ILE A 679 22.21 -4.10 0.99
N ARG A 680 23.22 -3.23 0.90
CA ARG A 680 24.43 -3.32 1.74
C ARG A 680 24.12 -3.02 3.19
N TYR A 681 23.20 -2.08 3.47
CA TYR A 681 22.71 -1.81 4.82
C TYR A 681 21.90 -2.98 5.36
N VAL A 682 21.02 -3.55 4.54
CA VAL A 682 20.26 -4.76 4.88
C VAL A 682 21.21 -5.89 5.30
N LEU A 683 22.18 -6.24 4.45
CA LEU A 683 23.09 -7.35 4.73
C LEU A 683 24.07 -7.04 5.89
N PHE A 684 24.47 -5.78 6.08
CA PHE A 684 25.22 -5.36 7.26
C PHE A 684 24.41 -5.60 8.55
N LEU A 685 23.14 -5.23 8.54
CA LEU A 685 22.25 -5.46 9.70
C LEU A 685 22.04 -6.96 9.96
N VAL A 686 21.89 -7.78 8.95
CA VAL A 686 21.82 -9.24 9.08
C VAL A 686 23.13 -9.82 9.67
N ASP A 687 24.28 -9.50 9.07
CA ASP A 687 25.57 -10.11 9.40
C ASP A 687 26.19 -9.54 10.67
N LYS A 688 26.34 -8.20 10.76
CA LYS A 688 27.12 -7.57 11.86
C LYS A 688 26.23 -7.21 13.04
N PHE A 689 25.05 -6.67 12.78
CA PHE A 689 24.14 -6.32 13.86
C PHE A 689 23.38 -7.55 14.38
N GLY A 690 22.69 -8.29 13.51
CA GLY A 690 21.92 -9.50 13.89
C GLY A 690 22.78 -10.68 14.27
N GLY A 691 24.01 -10.78 13.76
CA GLY A 691 24.88 -11.95 13.94
C GLY A 691 24.45 -13.17 13.11
N ALA A 692 23.46 -13.00 12.23
CA ALA A 692 22.88 -14.04 11.37
C ALA A 692 23.60 -14.14 10.00
N GLY A 693 24.91 -13.87 9.98
CA GLY A 693 25.72 -13.92 8.75
C GLY A 693 25.72 -15.28 8.03
N TYR A 694 25.24 -16.34 8.67
CA TYR A 694 25.05 -17.64 8.01
C TYR A 694 24.02 -17.57 6.88
N LEU A 695 23.00 -16.69 6.98
CA LEU A 695 21.98 -16.49 5.95
C LEU A 695 22.60 -15.99 4.63
N THR A 696 23.66 -15.19 4.71
CA THR A 696 24.35 -14.69 3.51
C THR A 696 25.04 -15.78 2.70
N LYS A 697 25.26 -16.97 3.30
CA LYS A 697 25.90 -18.10 2.61
C LYS A 697 24.97 -18.83 1.64
N GLU A 698 23.66 -18.68 1.81
CA GLU A 698 22.69 -19.24 0.87
C GLU A 698 22.25 -18.23 -0.23
N MET A 699 22.74 -17.00 -0.16
CA MET A 699 22.47 -15.94 -1.12
C MET A 699 23.52 -15.93 -2.23
N ASN A 700 23.11 -15.59 -3.46
CA ASN A 700 24.02 -15.41 -4.58
C ASN A 700 24.53 -13.96 -4.62
N ILE A 701 25.66 -13.70 -3.96
CA ILE A 701 26.23 -12.35 -3.79
C ILE A 701 27.29 -12.09 -4.87
N VAL A 702 27.08 -11.00 -5.63
CA VAL A 702 27.98 -10.46 -6.64
C VAL A 702 28.79 -9.31 -6.03
N LYS A 703 30.15 -9.43 -6.07
CA LYS A 703 31.10 -8.44 -5.55
C LYS A 703 31.73 -7.61 -6.66
#